data_ca385c5910a4b563911713807bae2215
#
_entry.id   ca385c5910a4b563911713807bae2215
#
_cell.length_a   1.000
_cell.length_b   1.000
_cell.length_c   1.000
_cell.angle_alpha   90.00
_cell.angle_beta   90.00
_cell.angle_gamma   90.00
#
_symmetry.space_group_name_H-M   'P 1'
#
loop_
_entity.id
_entity.type
_entity.pdbx_description
1 polymer ?
#
loop_
_entity_poly.entity_id
_entity_poly.type
_entity_poly.pdbx_seq_one_letter_code
_entity_poly.pdbx_strand_id
1 'polypeptide(L)'
;MTPETRKQLRISDTAAKKLDKLNVHTAWDLVLHLPLRYEDETHIMPIKDAPVGVPCQVEGEVLHQEVMFKPRKQLIVQIGDGAGNVLFLRFIHFYPSHQKQMAVGKRIRAVGEIKHGFYGDEMIHPKIRDAETSGLAESLTPVYPTVNGLNQPTLRRIIQTALDTTPLHDTLPDALLGRLKLPHLAESLRLLHAPPPEFTAAQLSDGTLPAWQRLKFDELLAQQLSMRLARQKRVSGQAMPLVGDGSLSQALRNALPFALTGAQERAVAEIRQDMAQTFPMHRLLQGDVGSGKTIVAALSALAAIEAGAQVAVMAPTEILAEQHFIKFKQWFEPLGLDIVWLSGSQRKKAKDQAKALLSDGLAKIAVGTHALFQDDVAFQNLGLVIVDEQHRFGVAQRLALKNKGRDVHQLMMSATPIPRTLAMSFFADLDVSVIDELPPGRTPVQTRLVNSLRRAEVEGYLLGICRKGQQAYWVCPLIEESETLQLQTATETLEQLQTALPELNIGLVHGRMKAAEKAAVMADFAAGRLNVLVATTVIEVGVDVPNAALMVIEHAERMGLAQLHQLRGRVGRGAAKSVCVLLFAEPLSELAKARLKVIYEHTDGFEIARQDLNIRGPGEFLGARQSGVPMLRFANLEQDLHLLERAREIAPQLIEQHPEIVKAHLDRWLASRAAYMGA
;
A
#
# COMPACT_ATOMS: atom_id res chain seq x y z
N MET A 1 21.08 -4.29 15.19
CA MET A 1 21.61 -3.43 16.29
C MET A 1 23.07 -3.80 16.58
N THR A 2 23.98 -2.81 16.70
CA THR A 2 25.42 -3.06 16.93
C THR A 2 25.69 -3.70 18.31
N PRO A 3 26.78 -4.47 18.48
CA PRO A 3 27.12 -5.04 19.78
C PRO A 3 27.31 -4.00 20.90
N GLU A 4 27.89 -2.84 20.58
CA GLU A 4 28.05 -1.72 21.51
C GLU A 4 26.73 -1.17 22.00
N THR A 5 25.79 -0.90 21.07
CA THR A 5 24.44 -0.44 21.40
C THR A 5 23.69 -1.45 22.27
N ARG A 6 23.82 -2.76 22.00
CA ARG A 6 23.22 -3.81 22.84
C ARG A 6 23.76 -3.80 24.28
N LYS A 7 25.07 -3.63 24.42
CA LYS A 7 25.71 -3.54 25.73
C LYS A 7 25.27 -2.31 26.51
N GLN A 8 25.22 -1.15 25.85
CA GLN A 8 24.75 0.13 26.42
C GLN A 8 23.30 0.01 26.92
N LEU A 9 22.41 -0.57 26.10
CA LEU A 9 20.98 -0.72 26.39
C LEU A 9 20.64 -1.97 27.23
N ARG A 10 21.65 -2.76 27.65
CA ARG A 10 21.49 -4.01 28.41
C ARG A 10 20.52 -4.99 27.75
N ILE A 11 20.64 -5.16 26.43
CA ILE A 11 19.79 -6.03 25.61
C ILE A 11 20.46 -7.39 25.43
N SER A 12 19.80 -8.47 25.83
CA SER A 12 20.27 -9.84 25.57
C SER A 12 20.16 -10.20 24.09
N ASP A 13 20.97 -11.16 23.62
CA ASP A 13 20.94 -11.63 22.23
C ASP A 13 19.55 -12.17 21.83
N THR A 14 18.86 -12.81 22.76
CA THR A 14 17.50 -13.30 22.55
C THR A 14 16.51 -12.15 22.35
N ALA A 15 16.62 -11.07 23.15
CA ALA A 15 15.78 -9.89 23.01
C ALA A 15 16.09 -9.12 21.70
N ALA A 16 17.39 -9.04 21.33
CA ALA A 16 17.81 -8.40 20.09
C ALA A 16 17.21 -9.07 18.84
N LYS A 17 17.24 -10.41 18.76
CA LYS A 17 16.59 -11.17 17.68
C LYS A 17 15.08 -10.94 17.58
N LYS A 18 14.41 -10.64 18.70
CA LYS A 18 12.99 -10.33 18.74
C LYS A 18 12.70 -8.88 18.34
N LEU A 19 13.57 -7.94 18.72
CA LEU A 19 13.53 -6.56 18.28
C LEU A 19 13.76 -6.45 16.76
N ASP A 20 14.63 -7.28 16.19
CA ASP A 20 14.81 -7.33 14.72
C ASP A 20 13.52 -7.73 13.99
N LYS A 21 12.67 -8.60 14.57
CA LYS A 21 11.33 -8.92 14.02
C LYS A 21 10.34 -7.76 14.08
N LEU A 22 10.59 -6.79 14.95
CA LEU A 22 9.83 -5.54 15.06
C LEU A 22 10.44 -4.41 14.20
N ASN A 23 11.44 -4.71 13.36
CA ASN A 23 12.22 -3.73 12.60
C ASN A 23 12.88 -2.66 13.49
N VAL A 24 13.28 -3.02 14.69
CA VAL A 24 13.98 -2.15 15.65
C VAL A 24 15.48 -2.50 15.62
N HIS A 25 16.26 -1.67 14.94
CA HIS A 25 17.68 -1.94 14.68
C HIS A 25 18.65 -0.97 15.38
N THR A 26 18.15 0.19 15.82
CA THR A 26 18.96 1.25 16.47
C THR A 26 18.35 1.67 17.81
N ALA A 27 19.11 2.41 18.62
CA ALA A 27 18.58 3.04 19.82
C ALA A 27 17.48 4.05 19.51
N TRP A 28 17.61 4.74 18.35
CA TRP A 28 16.61 5.68 17.88
C TRP A 28 15.29 4.99 17.48
N ASP A 29 15.36 3.80 16.89
CA ASP A 29 14.15 3.01 16.61
C ASP A 29 13.41 2.60 17.89
N LEU A 30 14.12 2.36 19.00
CA LEU A 30 13.50 2.10 20.31
C LEU A 30 12.80 3.33 20.86
N VAL A 31 13.43 4.50 20.76
CA VAL A 31 12.84 5.77 21.19
C VAL A 31 11.58 6.11 20.37
N LEU A 32 11.55 5.76 19.09
CA LEU A 32 10.41 5.94 18.21
C LEU A 32 9.42 4.76 18.24
N HIS A 33 9.65 3.72 19.06
CA HIS A 33 8.72 2.62 19.24
C HIS A 33 7.65 3.01 20.26
N LEU A 34 6.65 3.77 19.81
CA LEU A 34 5.62 4.38 20.67
C LEU A 34 4.58 3.36 21.15
N PRO A 35 3.92 3.62 22.29
CA PRO A 35 2.85 2.78 22.81
C PRO A 35 1.65 2.70 21.86
N LEU A 36 1.00 1.54 21.81
CA LEU A 36 -0.30 1.34 21.14
C LEU A 36 -1.46 1.86 21.98
N ARG A 37 -1.34 1.75 23.28
CA ARG A 37 -2.35 2.18 24.25
C ARG A 37 -1.71 2.37 25.62
N TYR A 38 -2.48 2.92 26.54
CA TYR A 38 -2.07 3.16 27.92
C TYR A 38 -3.04 2.46 28.88
N GLU A 39 -2.51 1.94 29.98
CA GLU A 39 -3.26 1.35 31.06
C GLU A 39 -3.10 2.29 32.27
N ASP A 40 -4.23 2.63 32.91
CA ASP A 40 -4.21 3.48 34.10
C ASP A 40 -3.96 2.65 35.35
N GLU A 41 -2.73 2.70 35.85
CA GLU A 41 -2.31 2.10 37.10
C GLU A 41 -1.94 3.17 38.15
N THR A 42 -2.35 4.43 37.93
CA THR A 42 -2.01 5.58 38.79
C THR A 42 -2.96 5.74 39.98
N HIS A 43 -4.17 5.22 39.89
CA HIS A 43 -5.14 5.27 40.96
C HIS A 43 -5.86 3.91 41.15
N ILE A 44 -6.42 3.72 42.34
CA ILE A 44 -7.18 2.55 42.72
C ILE A 44 -8.67 2.91 42.64
N MET A 45 -9.41 2.15 41.86
CA MET A 45 -10.87 2.29 41.81
C MET A 45 -11.53 1.40 42.87
N PRO A 46 -12.55 1.88 43.62
CA PRO A 46 -13.35 1.00 44.44
C PRO A 46 -14.02 -0.10 43.60
N ILE A 47 -14.10 -1.31 44.12
CA ILE A 47 -14.70 -2.45 43.39
C ILE A 47 -16.10 -2.13 42.86
N LYS A 48 -16.91 -1.45 43.65
CA LYS A 48 -18.31 -1.07 43.32
C LYS A 48 -18.42 -0.10 42.15
N ASP A 49 -17.39 0.77 41.96
CA ASP A 49 -17.42 1.86 40.98
C ASP A 49 -16.60 1.49 39.70
N ALA A 50 -15.98 0.30 39.70
CA ALA A 50 -15.13 -0.13 38.63
C ALA A 50 -15.95 -0.47 37.35
N PRO A 51 -15.65 0.17 36.19
CA PRO A 51 -16.46 0.03 35.00
C PRO A 51 -16.27 -1.36 34.34
N VAL A 52 -17.38 -1.94 33.86
CA VAL A 52 -17.35 -3.19 33.10
C VAL A 52 -16.85 -2.89 31.66
N GLY A 53 -15.98 -3.74 31.15
CA GLY A 53 -15.44 -3.62 29.77
C GLY A 53 -14.31 -2.61 29.60
N VAL A 54 -13.84 -1.96 30.70
CA VAL A 54 -12.72 -1.02 30.65
C VAL A 54 -11.63 -1.51 31.61
N PRO A 55 -10.35 -1.54 31.18
CA PRO A 55 -9.24 -1.88 32.08
C PRO A 55 -9.15 -0.89 33.25
N CYS A 56 -9.14 -1.42 34.48
CA CYS A 56 -9.00 -0.63 35.69
C CYS A 56 -8.13 -1.35 36.73
N GLN A 57 -7.68 -0.61 37.76
CA GLN A 57 -6.96 -1.15 38.91
C GLN A 57 -7.84 -1.11 40.12
N VAL A 58 -8.01 -2.27 40.73
CA VAL A 58 -8.73 -2.43 42.00
C VAL A 58 -7.85 -3.02 43.07
N GLU A 59 -8.13 -2.73 44.35
CA GLU A 59 -7.40 -3.28 45.47
C GLU A 59 -8.36 -4.00 46.40
N GLY A 60 -7.97 -5.16 46.91
CA GLY A 60 -8.76 -5.92 47.87
C GLY A 60 -7.95 -6.95 48.60
N GLU A 61 -8.51 -7.39 49.75
CA GLU A 61 -7.99 -8.51 50.52
C GLU A 61 -8.46 -9.82 49.88
N VAL A 62 -7.61 -10.82 49.80
CA VAL A 62 -7.96 -12.16 49.33
C VAL A 62 -8.80 -12.85 50.38
N LEU A 63 -10.09 -13.00 50.09
CA LEU A 63 -11.05 -13.65 50.98
C LEU A 63 -11.09 -15.16 50.82
N HIS A 64 -10.95 -15.62 49.56
CA HIS A 64 -10.99 -17.05 49.23
C HIS A 64 -10.11 -17.36 48.04
N GLN A 65 -9.51 -18.56 48.04
CA GLN A 65 -8.69 -19.06 46.92
C GLN A 65 -8.97 -20.55 46.72
N GLU A 66 -9.35 -20.92 45.51
CA GLU A 66 -9.66 -22.31 45.16
C GLU A 66 -9.13 -22.70 43.78
N VAL A 67 -8.65 -23.96 43.67
CA VAL A 67 -8.29 -24.57 42.38
C VAL A 67 -9.42 -25.49 41.94
N MET A 68 -10.16 -25.08 40.93
CA MET A 68 -11.20 -25.91 40.31
C MET A 68 -10.66 -26.74 39.17
N PHE A 69 -11.17 -27.98 39.02
CA PHE A 69 -10.73 -28.93 38.00
C PHE A 69 -11.77 -29.13 36.86
N LYS A 70 -13.02 -28.71 37.06
CA LYS A 70 -14.09 -28.81 36.07
C LYS A 70 -14.60 -27.40 35.70
N PRO A 71 -14.94 -27.07 34.47
CA PRO A 71 -14.72 -27.88 33.22
C PRO A 71 -13.25 -27.98 32.81
N ARG A 72 -12.39 -27.11 33.33
CA ARG A 72 -10.92 -27.10 33.10
C ARG A 72 -10.23 -26.69 34.40
N LYS A 73 -8.97 -27.11 34.58
CA LYS A 73 -8.16 -26.64 35.71
C LYS A 73 -8.00 -25.14 35.68
N GLN A 74 -8.47 -24.44 36.71
CA GLN A 74 -8.43 -22.99 36.84
C GLN A 74 -8.26 -22.60 38.31
N LEU A 75 -7.64 -21.44 38.56
CA LEU A 75 -7.52 -20.83 39.87
C LEU A 75 -8.54 -19.71 39.94
N ILE A 76 -9.40 -19.75 40.97
CA ILE A 76 -10.35 -18.69 41.26
C ILE A 76 -9.95 -18.08 42.60
N VAL A 77 -9.88 -16.75 42.60
CA VAL A 77 -9.54 -15.97 43.80
C VAL A 77 -10.63 -14.92 43.98
N GLN A 78 -11.19 -14.83 45.18
CA GLN A 78 -12.15 -13.80 45.53
C GLN A 78 -11.44 -12.73 46.37
N ILE A 79 -11.55 -11.48 45.93
CA ILE A 79 -11.03 -10.33 46.69
C ILE A 79 -12.19 -9.44 47.12
N GLY A 80 -12.03 -8.80 48.27
CA GLY A 80 -13.01 -7.89 48.84
C GLY A 80 -12.39 -6.57 49.29
N ASP A 81 -13.18 -5.49 49.23
CA ASP A 81 -12.75 -4.14 49.60
C ASP A 81 -13.00 -3.79 51.08
N GLY A 82 -13.51 -4.74 51.87
CA GLY A 82 -13.89 -4.50 53.25
C GLY A 82 -15.24 -3.78 53.46
N ALA A 83 -15.84 -3.25 52.40
CA ALA A 83 -17.16 -2.61 52.39
C ALA A 83 -18.30 -3.56 51.93
N GLY A 84 -17.96 -4.84 51.71
CA GLY A 84 -18.90 -5.87 51.26
C GLY A 84 -18.94 -6.10 49.76
N ASN A 85 -18.19 -5.33 48.98
CA ASN A 85 -18.07 -5.58 47.53
C ASN A 85 -16.98 -6.61 47.25
N VAL A 86 -17.26 -7.53 46.31
CA VAL A 86 -16.36 -8.62 45.95
C VAL A 86 -16.14 -8.67 44.44
N LEU A 87 -14.92 -9.11 44.05
CA LEU A 87 -14.53 -9.32 42.67
C LEU A 87 -13.84 -10.68 42.54
N PHE A 88 -14.14 -11.43 41.48
CA PHE A 88 -13.49 -12.69 41.18
C PHE A 88 -12.35 -12.52 40.22
N LEU A 89 -11.17 -13.11 40.53
CA LEU A 89 -10.00 -13.15 39.67
C LEU A 89 -9.85 -14.59 39.17
N ARG A 90 -9.91 -14.79 37.87
CA ARG A 90 -9.91 -16.11 37.25
C ARG A 90 -8.66 -16.32 36.37
N PHE A 91 -7.92 -17.41 36.68
CA PHE A 91 -6.70 -17.78 35.93
C PHE A 91 -6.85 -19.19 35.33
N ILE A 92 -6.96 -19.26 34.02
CA ILE A 92 -7.05 -20.52 33.26
C ILE A 92 -5.66 -21.20 33.21
N HIS A 93 -4.62 -20.38 33.15
CA HIS A 93 -3.22 -20.82 33.25
C HIS A 93 -2.58 -20.15 34.45
N PHE A 94 -2.07 -20.93 35.40
CA PHE A 94 -1.44 -20.42 36.61
C PHE A 94 -0.30 -21.32 37.07
N TYR A 95 0.61 -20.72 37.83
CA TYR A 95 1.77 -21.39 38.45
C TYR A 95 1.64 -21.39 39.98
N PRO A 96 2.39 -22.25 40.69
CA PRO A 96 2.38 -22.24 42.15
C PRO A 96 2.77 -20.89 42.78
N SER A 97 3.58 -20.09 42.08
CA SER A 97 3.91 -18.71 42.47
C SER A 97 2.69 -17.79 42.53
N HIS A 98 1.73 -17.94 41.60
CA HIS A 98 0.50 -17.15 41.61
C HIS A 98 -0.36 -17.48 42.85
N GLN A 99 -0.43 -18.76 43.22
CA GLN A 99 -1.15 -19.16 44.44
C GLN A 99 -0.54 -18.55 45.72
N LYS A 100 0.82 -18.55 45.80
CA LYS A 100 1.51 -17.92 46.95
C LYS A 100 1.33 -16.40 46.99
N GLN A 101 1.32 -15.78 45.85
CA GLN A 101 1.13 -14.32 45.71
C GLN A 101 -0.26 -13.89 46.15
N MET A 102 -1.29 -14.71 45.91
CA MET A 102 -2.69 -14.44 46.22
C MET A 102 -3.21 -15.30 47.41
N ALA A 103 -2.33 -15.58 48.40
CA ALA A 103 -2.76 -16.32 49.57
C ALA A 103 -3.85 -15.56 50.34
N VAL A 104 -4.77 -16.31 50.95
CA VAL A 104 -5.90 -15.74 51.78
C VAL A 104 -5.32 -14.81 52.87
N GLY A 105 -5.96 -13.67 53.05
CA GLY A 105 -5.53 -12.62 53.98
C GLY A 105 -4.51 -11.62 53.40
N LYS A 106 -3.96 -11.85 52.20
CA LYS A 106 -3.08 -10.90 51.55
C LYS A 106 -3.87 -9.79 50.85
N ARG A 107 -3.38 -8.57 50.94
CA ARG A 107 -3.89 -7.42 50.21
C ARG A 107 -3.20 -7.28 48.88
N ILE A 108 -3.95 -7.36 47.78
CA ILE A 108 -3.43 -7.35 46.43
C ILE A 108 -4.12 -6.31 45.56
N ARG A 109 -3.39 -5.85 44.55
CA ARG A 109 -3.93 -5.03 43.43
C ARG A 109 -4.08 -5.90 42.20
N ALA A 110 -5.26 -5.85 41.60
CA ALA A 110 -5.56 -6.51 40.34
C ALA A 110 -5.81 -5.46 39.26
N VAL A 111 -5.09 -5.59 38.14
CA VAL A 111 -5.23 -4.71 36.97
C VAL A 111 -5.75 -5.53 35.82
N GLY A 112 -6.92 -5.19 35.33
CA GLY A 112 -7.57 -5.90 34.23
C GLY A 112 -8.94 -5.32 33.87
N GLU A 113 -9.61 -5.96 32.93
CA GLU A 113 -10.96 -5.62 32.48
C GLU A 113 -11.98 -6.46 33.26
N ILE A 114 -12.96 -5.79 33.87
CA ILE A 114 -14.06 -6.46 34.54
C ILE A 114 -15.09 -6.93 33.53
N LYS A 115 -15.56 -8.17 33.67
CA LYS A 115 -16.61 -8.78 32.84
C LYS A 115 -17.64 -9.45 33.77
N HIS A 116 -18.89 -9.48 33.30
CA HIS A 116 -19.90 -10.30 33.97
C HIS A 116 -19.62 -11.77 33.65
N GLY A 117 -19.35 -12.55 34.67
CA GLY A 117 -19.04 -13.97 34.59
C GLY A 117 -19.98 -14.86 35.38
N PHE A 118 -19.67 -16.15 35.45
CA PHE A 118 -20.51 -17.15 36.13
C PHE A 118 -20.62 -16.90 37.65
N TYR A 119 -19.58 -16.36 38.28
CA TYR A 119 -19.52 -16.11 39.73
C TYR A 119 -19.92 -14.67 40.11
N GLY A 120 -20.28 -13.84 39.14
CA GLY A 120 -20.47 -12.40 39.29
C GLY A 120 -19.47 -11.61 38.46
N ASP A 121 -19.10 -10.44 38.93
CA ASP A 121 -18.06 -9.63 38.25
C ASP A 121 -16.69 -10.28 38.41
N GLU A 122 -16.04 -10.52 37.27
CA GLU A 122 -14.76 -11.23 37.22
C GLU A 122 -13.72 -10.53 36.35
N MET A 123 -12.44 -10.65 36.71
CA MET A 123 -11.30 -10.35 35.86
C MET A 123 -10.62 -11.65 35.39
N ILE A 124 -10.41 -11.81 34.09
CA ILE A 124 -9.72 -12.99 33.53
C ILE A 124 -8.25 -12.66 33.30
N HIS A 125 -7.35 -13.42 33.96
CA HIS A 125 -5.92 -13.20 33.90
C HIS A 125 -5.46 -11.77 34.23
N PRO A 126 -5.96 -11.13 35.33
CA PRO A 126 -5.47 -9.82 35.70
C PRO A 126 -3.98 -9.85 36.06
N LYS A 127 -3.32 -8.71 35.91
CA LYS A 127 -1.99 -8.51 36.48
C LYS A 127 -2.12 -8.32 37.99
N ILE A 128 -1.37 -9.09 38.78
CA ILE A 128 -1.40 -9.01 40.22
C ILE A 128 -0.14 -8.31 40.73
N ARG A 129 -0.33 -7.36 41.64
CA ARG A 129 0.72 -6.70 42.41
C ARG A 129 0.44 -6.85 43.90
N ASP A 130 1.46 -6.90 44.70
CA ASP A 130 1.35 -6.84 46.14
C ASP A 130 1.05 -5.40 46.56
N ALA A 131 -0.01 -5.17 47.31
CA ALA A 131 -0.47 -3.82 47.68
C ALA A 131 0.47 -3.13 48.70
N GLU A 132 1.17 -3.92 49.54
CA GLU A 132 2.06 -3.39 50.60
C GLU A 132 3.43 -2.99 50.06
N THR A 133 3.94 -3.75 49.06
CA THR A 133 5.30 -3.57 48.56
C THR A 133 5.40 -2.78 47.28
N SER A 134 4.27 -2.63 46.51
CA SER A 134 4.24 -1.93 45.23
C SER A 134 3.60 -0.56 45.40
N GLY A 135 4.34 0.52 45.10
CA GLY A 135 3.76 1.87 44.95
C GLY A 135 2.78 1.96 43.78
N LEU A 136 1.99 3.03 43.75
CA LEU A 136 1.17 3.39 42.57
C LEU A 136 2.12 3.88 41.46
N ALA A 137 1.70 3.68 40.22
CA ALA A 137 2.41 4.26 39.09
C ALA A 137 2.29 5.79 39.10
N GLU A 138 3.38 6.50 38.85
CA GLU A 138 3.42 7.99 38.77
C GLU A 138 2.89 8.50 37.41
N SER A 139 2.85 7.63 36.41
CA SER A 139 2.37 7.93 35.05
C SER A 139 1.54 6.77 34.50
N LEU A 140 0.77 7.04 33.47
CA LEU A 140 0.03 5.99 32.75
C LEU A 140 0.99 4.95 32.20
N THR A 141 0.65 3.68 32.34
CA THR A 141 1.52 2.56 31.95
C THR A 141 1.42 2.28 30.46
N PRO A 142 2.52 2.49 29.68
CA PRO A 142 2.50 2.26 28.23
C PRO A 142 2.45 0.78 27.88
N VAL A 143 1.67 0.42 26.85
CA VAL A 143 1.62 -0.91 26.25
C VAL A 143 2.15 -0.83 24.82
N TYR A 144 3.31 -1.43 24.58
CA TYR A 144 4.01 -1.36 23.29
C TYR A 144 3.63 -2.51 22.33
N PRO A 145 3.74 -2.30 21.00
CA PRO A 145 3.77 -3.38 20.03
C PRO A 145 4.86 -4.39 20.40
N THR A 146 4.53 -5.69 20.38
CA THR A 146 5.49 -6.75 20.79
C THR A 146 5.31 -8.00 19.96
N VAL A 147 6.28 -8.93 20.04
CA VAL A 147 6.23 -10.25 19.41
C VAL A 147 6.30 -11.34 20.46
N ASN A 148 5.88 -12.55 20.10
CA ASN A 148 5.86 -13.68 21.00
C ASN A 148 7.22 -13.89 21.70
N GLY A 149 7.19 -13.93 23.04
CA GLY A 149 8.33 -14.12 23.93
C GLY A 149 9.15 -12.86 24.24
N LEU A 150 8.71 -11.65 23.83
CA LEU A 150 9.22 -10.37 24.35
C LEU A 150 8.12 -9.75 25.21
N ASN A 151 8.25 -9.81 26.52
CA ASN A 151 7.25 -9.31 27.47
C ASN A 151 7.32 -7.77 27.64
N GLN A 152 6.19 -7.18 28.02
CA GLN A 152 6.04 -5.74 28.23
C GLN A 152 7.03 -5.16 29.26
N PRO A 153 7.26 -5.75 30.44
CA PRO A 153 8.22 -5.23 31.41
C PRO A 153 9.64 -5.12 30.86
N THR A 154 10.09 -6.14 30.12
CA THR A 154 11.41 -6.13 29.48
C THR A 154 11.49 -5.04 28.41
N LEU A 155 10.47 -4.90 27.58
CA LEU A 155 10.44 -3.90 26.52
C LEU A 155 10.40 -2.47 27.08
N ARG A 156 9.57 -2.22 28.12
CA ARG A 156 9.53 -0.93 28.84
C ARG A 156 10.89 -0.54 29.38
N ARG A 157 11.60 -1.47 30.06
CA ARG A 157 12.93 -1.24 30.60
C ARG A 157 13.93 -0.89 29.49
N ILE A 158 13.90 -1.59 28.38
CA ILE A 158 14.80 -1.33 27.23
C ILE A 158 14.53 0.06 26.65
N ILE A 159 13.27 0.40 26.42
CA ILE A 159 12.85 1.70 25.87
C ILE A 159 13.22 2.82 26.84
N GLN A 160 12.96 2.66 28.13
CA GLN A 160 13.33 3.66 29.13
C GLN A 160 14.87 3.89 29.14
N THR A 161 15.65 2.81 29.12
CA THR A 161 17.11 2.94 29.00
C THR A 161 17.52 3.65 27.71
N ALA A 162 16.83 3.41 26.60
CA ALA A 162 17.09 4.11 25.34
C ALA A 162 16.75 5.61 25.43
N LEU A 163 15.63 5.98 26.05
CA LEU A 163 15.24 7.37 26.29
C LEU A 163 16.25 8.13 27.16
N ASP A 164 16.83 7.46 28.16
CA ASP A 164 17.80 8.05 29.10
C ASP A 164 19.20 8.17 28.49
N THR A 165 19.56 7.30 27.55
CA THR A 165 20.93 7.23 27.01
C THR A 165 21.07 7.81 25.60
N THR A 166 19.97 7.95 24.86
CA THR A 166 20.01 8.51 23.50
C THR A 166 19.91 10.03 23.54
N PRO A 167 20.79 10.78 22.85
CA PRO A 167 20.66 12.23 22.75
C PRO A 167 19.37 12.64 22.05
N LEU A 168 18.45 13.28 22.81
CA LEU A 168 17.15 13.73 22.33
C LEU A 168 17.10 15.22 21.98
N HIS A 169 18.27 15.85 21.70
CA HIS A 169 18.34 17.26 21.30
C HIS A 169 17.57 17.52 20.00
N ASP A 170 17.02 18.69 19.87
CA ASP A 170 16.34 19.10 18.65
C ASP A 170 17.32 19.23 17.47
N THR A 171 16.88 18.84 16.29
CA THR A 171 17.57 19.15 15.03
C THR A 171 17.09 20.46 14.43
N LEU A 172 15.91 20.96 14.86
CA LEU A 172 15.31 22.19 14.40
C LEU A 172 15.61 23.34 15.38
N PRO A 173 15.85 24.56 14.88
CA PRO A 173 16.09 25.73 15.73
C PRO A 173 14.86 26.10 16.57
N ASP A 174 15.08 26.58 17.80
CA ASP A 174 14.01 27.00 18.73
C ASP A 174 13.11 28.09 18.13
N ALA A 175 13.68 29.02 17.37
CA ALA A 175 12.93 30.07 16.68
C ALA A 175 11.91 29.48 15.66
N LEU A 176 12.29 28.40 14.99
CA LEU A 176 11.40 27.69 14.07
C LEU A 176 10.31 26.94 14.83
N LEU A 177 10.67 26.23 15.90
CA LEU A 177 9.71 25.53 16.76
C LEU A 177 8.68 26.49 17.36
N GLY A 178 9.12 27.64 17.86
CA GLY A 178 8.24 28.68 18.39
C GLY A 178 7.27 29.24 17.33
N ARG A 179 7.75 29.50 16.10
CA ARG A 179 6.91 29.92 14.96
C ARG A 179 5.86 28.88 14.60
N LEU A 180 6.20 27.61 14.68
CA LEU A 180 5.32 26.48 14.37
C LEU A 180 4.41 26.10 15.54
N LYS A 181 4.66 26.62 16.73
CA LYS A 181 4.02 26.25 18.00
C LYS A 181 4.14 24.72 18.27
N LEU A 182 5.32 24.17 18.00
CA LEU A 182 5.63 22.78 18.26
C LEU A 182 6.52 22.67 19.52
N PRO A 183 6.27 21.68 20.40
CA PRO A 183 7.09 21.44 21.58
C PRO A 183 8.47 20.88 21.20
N HIS A 184 9.40 20.87 22.17
CA HIS A 184 10.68 20.20 22.01
C HIS A 184 10.52 18.68 21.82
N LEU A 185 11.42 18.08 21.04
CA LEU A 185 11.35 16.65 20.72
C LEU A 185 11.49 15.78 21.97
N ALA A 186 12.42 16.12 22.86
CA ALA A 186 12.63 15.39 24.11
C ALA A 186 11.37 15.40 25.00
N GLU A 187 10.70 16.53 25.12
CA GLU A 187 9.45 16.68 25.88
C GLU A 187 8.34 15.85 25.25
N SER A 188 8.21 15.92 23.92
CA SER A 188 7.20 15.15 23.16
C SER A 188 7.36 13.65 23.35
N LEU A 189 8.59 13.14 23.22
CA LEU A 189 8.87 11.73 23.39
C LEU A 189 8.64 11.26 24.83
N ARG A 190 9.11 12.02 25.83
CA ARG A 190 8.90 11.68 27.24
C ARG A 190 7.42 11.68 27.59
N LEU A 191 6.65 12.66 27.12
CA LEU A 191 5.21 12.71 27.31
C LEU A 191 4.52 11.48 26.74
N LEU A 192 4.87 11.07 25.52
CA LEU A 192 4.24 9.92 24.87
C LEU A 192 4.67 8.56 25.46
N HIS A 193 5.82 8.47 26.10
CA HIS A 193 6.26 7.23 26.74
C HIS A 193 5.84 7.10 28.21
N ALA A 194 5.66 8.22 28.90
CA ALA A 194 5.27 8.26 30.31
C ALA A 194 4.35 9.45 30.57
N PRO A 195 3.13 9.42 30.01
CA PRO A 195 2.18 10.53 30.19
C PRO A 195 1.71 10.60 31.64
N PRO A 196 1.65 11.84 32.21
CA PRO A 196 1.11 12.02 33.53
C PRO A 196 -0.40 11.71 33.61
N PRO A 197 -0.92 11.45 34.83
CA PRO A 197 -2.27 10.89 35.02
C PRO A 197 -3.43 11.82 34.62
N GLU A 198 -3.18 13.11 34.41
CA GLU A 198 -4.18 14.07 33.93
C GLU A 198 -4.60 13.85 32.47
N PHE A 199 -3.83 13.08 31.69
CA PHE A 199 -4.19 12.73 30.32
C PHE A 199 -5.07 11.48 30.29
N THR A 200 -6.14 11.53 29.52
CA THR A 200 -6.95 10.34 29.25
C THR A 200 -6.33 9.48 28.14
N ALA A 201 -6.59 8.17 28.17
CA ALA A 201 -6.14 7.26 27.12
C ALA A 201 -6.68 7.67 25.73
N ALA A 202 -7.89 8.26 25.66
CA ALA A 202 -8.46 8.77 24.41
C ALA A 202 -7.64 9.94 23.84
N GLN A 203 -7.31 10.95 24.67
CA GLN A 203 -6.49 12.09 24.24
C GLN A 203 -5.09 11.67 23.74
N LEU A 204 -4.51 10.64 24.37
CA LEU A 204 -3.20 10.13 23.96
C LEU A 204 -3.25 9.35 22.66
N SER A 205 -4.40 8.74 22.32
CA SER A 205 -4.56 7.88 21.14
C SER A 205 -5.07 8.60 19.91
N ASP A 206 -5.73 9.76 20.04
CA ASP A 206 -6.34 10.49 18.93
C ASP A 206 -5.32 11.16 17.98
N GLY A 207 -4.06 11.25 18.40
CA GLY A 207 -2.97 11.81 17.59
C GLY A 207 -3.01 13.32 17.42
N THR A 208 -3.84 14.05 18.19
CA THR A 208 -4.01 15.52 18.08
C THR A 208 -3.12 16.31 19.04
N LEU A 209 -2.58 15.67 20.07
CA LEU A 209 -1.70 16.35 21.03
C LEU A 209 -0.49 17.00 20.34
N PRO A 210 -0.02 18.16 20.85
CA PRO A 210 1.18 18.83 20.32
C PRO A 210 2.40 17.90 20.20
N ALA A 211 2.57 16.94 21.11
CA ALA A 211 3.63 15.95 21.07
C ALA A 211 3.52 15.04 19.83
N TRP A 212 2.30 14.60 19.48
CA TRP A 212 2.07 13.85 18.23
C TRP A 212 2.30 14.72 17.00
N GLN A 213 1.81 15.96 17.00
CA GLN A 213 2.02 16.89 15.88
C GLN A 213 3.49 17.14 15.64
N ARG A 214 4.31 17.20 16.72
CA ARG A 214 5.76 17.31 16.60
C ARG A 214 6.38 16.13 15.85
N LEU A 215 6.09 14.89 16.24
CA LEU A 215 6.66 13.72 15.59
C LEU A 215 6.20 13.58 14.14
N LYS A 216 4.91 13.84 13.88
CA LYS A 216 4.33 13.85 12.53
C LYS A 216 4.99 14.90 11.64
N PHE A 217 5.19 16.11 12.16
CA PHE A 217 5.84 17.18 11.43
C PHE A 217 7.29 16.83 11.10
N ASP A 218 8.08 16.35 12.06
CA ASP A 218 9.48 15.99 11.84
C ASP A 218 9.61 14.88 10.79
N GLU A 219 8.74 13.87 10.84
CA GLU A 219 8.70 12.81 9.83
C GLU A 219 8.36 13.33 8.44
N LEU A 220 7.34 14.18 8.31
CA LEU A 220 6.94 14.81 7.06
C LEU A 220 8.03 15.75 6.52
N LEU A 221 8.69 16.50 7.39
CA LEU A 221 9.80 17.36 7.00
C LEU A 221 10.98 16.55 6.49
N ALA A 222 11.38 15.48 7.18
CA ALA A 222 12.45 14.59 6.72
C ALA A 222 12.15 14.02 5.33
N GLN A 223 10.91 13.62 5.10
CA GLN A 223 10.44 13.18 3.80
C GLN A 223 10.59 14.30 2.76
N GLN A 224 10.07 15.51 3.00
CA GLN A 224 10.14 16.62 2.06
C GLN A 224 11.58 17.04 1.75
N LEU A 225 12.46 17.07 2.75
CA LEU A 225 13.89 17.37 2.57
C LEU A 225 14.57 16.33 1.67
N SER A 226 14.37 15.05 1.96
CA SER A 226 14.93 13.96 1.15
C SER A 226 14.51 14.06 -0.31
N MET A 227 13.24 14.30 -0.54
CA MET A 227 12.61 14.40 -1.84
C MET A 227 13.17 15.57 -2.65
N ARG A 228 13.31 16.73 -2.03
CA ARG A 228 13.88 17.91 -2.70
C ARG A 228 15.35 17.76 -3.02
N LEU A 229 16.13 17.13 -2.14
CA LEU A 229 17.53 16.81 -2.43
C LEU A 229 17.67 15.82 -3.59
N ALA A 230 16.82 14.81 -3.65
CA ALA A 230 16.77 13.88 -4.79
C ALA A 230 16.45 14.62 -6.10
N ARG A 231 15.48 15.55 -6.06
CA ARG A 231 15.14 16.40 -7.21
C ARG A 231 16.31 17.33 -7.61
N GLN A 232 16.97 17.98 -6.67
CA GLN A 232 18.14 18.83 -6.95
C GLN A 232 19.26 18.03 -7.62
N LYS A 233 19.54 16.82 -7.10
CA LYS A 233 20.51 15.92 -7.69
C LYS A 233 20.13 15.50 -9.11
N ARG A 234 18.83 15.29 -9.41
CA ARG A 234 18.35 14.99 -10.75
C ARG A 234 18.51 16.20 -11.70
N VAL A 235 18.09 17.38 -11.25
CA VAL A 235 18.19 18.61 -12.05
C VAL A 235 19.64 19.01 -12.33
N SER A 236 20.60 18.58 -11.52
CA SER A 236 22.04 18.73 -11.81
C SER A 236 22.58 17.66 -12.80
N GLY A 237 21.77 16.65 -13.16
CA GLY A 237 22.11 15.69 -14.22
C GLY A 237 22.04 16.32 -15.60
N GLN A 238 22.63 15.64 -16.59
CA GLN A 238 22.55 16.06 -17.99
C GLN A 238 21.70 15.06 -18.77
N ALA A 239 20.72 15.58 -19.51
CA ALA A 239 19.95 14.78 -20.46
C ALA A 239 19.92 15.49 -21.82
N MET A 240 19.71 14.73 -22.87
CA MET A 240 19.52 15.29 -24.20
C MET A 240 18.15 15.95 -24.30
N PRO A 241 18.04 17.25 -24.62
CA PRO A 241 16.73 17.86 -24.85
C PRO A 241 16.03 17.24 -26.05
N LEU A 242 14.80 16.78 -25.88
CA LEU A 242 14.01 16.14 -26.92
C LEU A 242 12.99 17.15 -27.49
N VAL A 243 13.43 17.93 -28.45
CA VAL A 243 12.61 18.95 -29.15
C VAL A 243 12.39 18.49 -30.58
N GLY A 244 11.18 17.97 -30.85
CA GLY A 244 10.77 17.57 -32.20
C GLY A 244 9.99 18.67 -32.90
N ASP A 245 9.90 18.58 -34.22
CA ASP A 245 9.17 19.52 -35.10
C ASP A 245 7.64 19.32 -35.05
N GLY A 246 7.16 18.22 -34.46
CA GLY A 246 5.75 17.88 -34.32
C GLY A 246 5.11 17.21 -35.53
N SER A 247 5.86 16.94 -36.57
CA SER A 247 5.35 16.39 -37.85
C SER A 247 4.76 14.99 -37.70
N LEU A 248 5.47 14.06 -37.04
CA LEU A 248 4.99 12.71 -36.77
C LEU A 248 3.82 12.71 -35.78
N SER A 249 3.91 13.53 -34.76
CA SER A 249 2.84 13.68 -33.77
C SER A 249 1.54 14.20 -34.42
N GLN A 250 1.64 15.14 -35.36
CA GLN A 250 0.49 15.66 -36.10
C GLN A 250 -0.06 14.63 -37.09
N ALA A 251 0.83 13.87 -37.77
CA ALA A 251 0.43 12.79 -38.68
C ALA A 251 -0.36 11.70 -37.94
N LEU A 252 0.11 11.29 -36.74
CA LEU A 252 -0.64 10.35 -35.89
C LEU A 252 -2.02 10.92 -35.52
N ARG A 253 -2.08 12.19 -35.05
CA ARG A 253 -3.36 12.84 -34.67
C ARG A 253 -4.38 12.82 -35.80
N ASN A 254 -3.93 13.10 -37.02
CA ASN A 254 -4.79 13.09 -38.21
C ASN A 254 -5.27 11.67 -38.59
N ALA A 255 -4.49 10.63 -38.25
CA ALA A 255 -4.84 9.24 -38.54
C ALA A 255 -5.74 8.59 -37.46
N LEU A 256 -5.88 9.21 -36.28
CA LEU A 256 -6.71 8.67 -35.21
C LEU A 256 -8.22 8.83 -35.55
N PRO A 257 -9.06 7.80 -35.27
CA PRO A 257 -10.49 7.87 -35.47
C PRO A 257 -11.25 8.69 -34.40
N PHE A 258 -10.52 9.36 -33.50
CA PHE A 258 -11.07 10.15 -32.37
C PHE A 258 -10.18 11.36 -32.09
N ALA A 259 -10.74 12.40 -31.53
CA ALA A 259 -9.99 13.53 -30.98
C ALA A 259 -9.51 13.23 -29.55
N LEU A 260 -8.36 13.81 -29.17
CA LEU A 260 -7.86 13.74 -27.80
C LEU A 260 -8.76 14.56 -26.87
N THR A 261 -8.88 14.12 -25.62
CA THR A 261 -9.53 14.90 -24.56
C THR A 261 -8.65 16.07 -24.12
N GLY A 262 -9.25 17.09 -23.50
CA GLY A 262 -8.49 18.20 -22.93
C GLY A 262 -7.42 17.77 -21.93
N ALA A 263 -7.72 16.75 -21.10
CA ALA A 263 -6.77 16.19 -20.15
C ALA A 263 -5.60 15.46 -20.83
N GLN A 264 -5.84 14.76 -21.92
CA GLN A 264 -4.77 14.11 -22.71
C GLN A 264 -3.87 15.16 -23.35
N GLU A 265 -4.44 16.23 -23.91
CA GLU A 265 -3.66 17.34 -24.51
C GLU A 265 -2.78 18.04 -23.46
N ARG A 266 -3.34 18.36 -22.28
CA ARG A 266 -2.56 18.92 -21.17
C ARG A 266 -1.40 18.01 -20.79
N ALA A 267 -1.65 16.70 -20.63
CA ALA A 267 -0.60 15.73 -20.28
C ALA A 267 0.51 15.64 -21.34
N VAL A 268 0.16 15.63 -22.63
CA VAL A 268 1.15 15.66 -23.73
C VAL A 268 1.97 16.95 -23.69
N ALA A 269 1.34 18.10 -23.47
CA ALA A 269 2.04 19.39 -23.39
C ALA A 269 3.04 19.43 -22.21
N GLU A 270 2.61 18.98 -21.00
CA GLU A 270 3.47 18.91 -19.83
C GLU A 270 4.67 17.97 -20.04
N ILE A 271 4.45 16.81 -20.64
CA ILE A 271 5.52 15.83 -20.95
C ILE A 271 6.51 16.44 -21.95
N ARG A 272 6.04 17.07 -23.02
CA ARG A 272 6.90 17.71 -24.03
C ARG A 272 7.72 18.85 -23.43
N GLN A 273 7.13 19.65 -22.56
CA GLN A 273 7.82 20.73 -21.85
C GLN A 273 8.99 20.18 -21.00
N ASP A 274 8.77 19.08 -20.30
CA ASP A 274 9.81 18.46 -19.47
C ASP A 274 10.88 17.78 -20.32
N MET A 275 10.51 17.11 -21.42
CA MET A 275 11.47 16.48 -22.33
C MET A 275 12.37 17.51 -23.05
N ALA A 276 11.95 18.74 -23.17
CA ALA A 276 12.76 19.83 -23.74
C ALA A 276 13.82 20.37 -22.77
N GLN A 277 13.88 19.92 -21.53
CA GLN A 277 14.88 20.35 -20.54
C GLN A 277 16.21 19.63 -20.75
N THR A 278 17.29 20.24 -20.25
CA THR A 278 18.64 19.67 -20.28
C THR A 278 18.94 18.67 -19.17
N PHE A 279 17.93 18.36 -18.33
CA PHE A 279 18.02 17.39 -17.25
C PHE A 279 16.95 16.29 -17.42
N PRO A 280 17.14 15.08 -16.86
CA PRO A 280 16.22 13.98 -17.05
C PRO A 280 14.80 14.28 -16.52
N MET A 281 13.80 14.14 -17.36
CA MET A 281 12.40 14.11 -16.94
C MET A 281 12.15 12.80 -16.16
N HIS A 282 11.54 12.91 -14.99
CA HIS A 282 10.93 11.78 -14.29
C HIS A 282 9.46 12.12 -14.03
N ARG A 283 8.55 11.62 -14.86
CA ARG A 283 7.13 11.98 -14.78
C ARG A 283 6.24 10.75 -14.68
N LEU A 284 5.24 10.84 -13.79
CA LEU A 284 4.20 9.84 -13.63
C LEU A 284 2.92 10.30 -14.35
N LEU A 285 2.49 9.54 -15.34
CA LEU A 285 1.21 9.72 -16.01
C LEU A 285 0.16 8.84 -15.34
N GLN A 286 -0.78 9.48 -14.67
CA GLN A 286 -1.89 8.83 -13.98
C GLN A 286 -3.20 9.02 -14.73
N GLY A 287 -4.05 8.04 -14.65
CA GLY A 287 -5.41 8.12 -15.18
C GLY A 287 -6.11 6.79 -14.99
N ASP A 288 -7.41 6.82 -14.93
CA ASP A 288 -8.23 5.63 -14.75
C ASP A 288 -8.02 4.59 -15.85
N VAL A 289 -8.48 3.37 -15.63
CA VAL A 289 -8.45 2.31 -16.66
C VAL A 289 -9.23 2.78 -17.90
N GLY A 290 -8.53 2.80 -19.05
CA GLY A 290 -9.12 3.26 -20.31
C GLY A 290 -9.23 4.77 -20.48
N SER A 291 -8.54 5.59 -19.67
CA SER A 291 -8.42 7.05 -19.87
C SER A 291 -7.56 7.44 -21.09
N GLY A 292 -6.92 6.48 -21.74
CA GLY A 292 -6.09 6.71 -22.93
C GLY A 292 -4.64 7.05 -22.65
N LYS A 293 -4.06 6.59 -21.54
CA LYS A 293 -2.63 6.75 -21.24
C LYS A 293 -1.71 6.30 -22.38
N THR A 294 -2.07 5.24 -23.08
CA THR A 294 -1.28 4.67 -24.17
C THR A 294 -1.11 5.63 -25.36
N ILE A 295 -2.13 6.43 -25.71
CA ILE A 295 -2.01 7.40 -26.79
C ILE A 295 -1.12 8.60 -26.38
N VAL A 296 -1.19 9.02 -25.12
CA VAL A 296 -0.28 10.06 -24.57
C VAL A 296 1.17 9.56 -24.62
N ALA A 297 1.41 8.31 -24.24
CA ALA A 297 2.72 7.67 -24.34
C ALA A 297 3.22 7.58 -25.79
N ALA A 298 2.33 7.24 -26.74
CA ALA A 298 2.67 7.18 -28.15
C ALA A 298 3.08 8.55 -28.70
N LEU A 299 2.33 9.61 -28.39
CA LEU A 299 2.65 10.98 -28.79
C LEU A 299 3.96 11.47 -28.16
N SER A 300 4.23 11.08 -26.92
CA SER A 300 5.51 11.38 -26.25
C SER A 300 6.68 10.63 -26.91
N ALA A 301 6.46 9.37 -27.29
CA ALA A 301 7.45 8.58 -28.03
C ALA A 301 7.76 9.21 -29.41
N LEU A 302 6.75 9.66 -30.14
CA LEU A 302 6.96 10.34 -31.45
C LEU A 302 7.76 11.63 -31.28
N ALA A 303 7.47 12.44 -30.26
CA ALA A 303 8.23 13.66 -29.98
C ALA A 303 9.73 13.35 -29.71
N ALA A 304 10.03 12.25 -29.03
CA ALA A 304 11.42 11.82 -28.83
C ALA A 304 12.06 11.32 -30.12
N ILE A 305 11.34 10.59 -30.97
CA ILE A 305 11.82 10.12 -32.27
C ILE A 305 12.05 11.29 -33.24
N GLU A 306 11.18 12.27 -33.26
CA GLU A 306 11.35 13.52 -34.03
C GLU A 306 12.66 14.25 -33.64
N ALA A 307 13.04 14.20 -32.36
CA ALA A 307 14.32 14.74 -31.88
C ALA A 307 15.55 13.85 -32.18
N GLY A 308 15.37 12.74 -32.89
CA GLY A 308 16.45 11.82 -33.27
C GLY A 308 16.79 10.77 -32.21
N ALA A 309 16.03 10.67 -31.14
CA ALA A 309 16.25 9.69 -30.08
C ALA A 309 15.55 8.35 -30.34
N GLN A 310 16.02 7.31 -29.65
CA GLN A 310 15.34 6.02 -29.54
C GLN A 310 14.46 5.96 -28.27
N VAL A 311 13.42 5.14 -28.33
CA VAL A 311 12.44 4.97 -27.25
C VAL A 311 12.34 3.51 -26.83
N ALA A 312 12.32 3.27 -25.53
CA ALA A 312 12.03 1.95 -24.94
C ALA A 312 10.69 1.98 -24.22
N VAL A 313 9.77 1.07 -24.55
CA VAL A 313 8.48 0.91 -23.90
C VAL A 313 8.44 -0.42 -23.17
N MET A 314 8.34 -0.38 -21.85
CA MET A 314 8.39 -1.55 -21.00
C MET A 314 7.07 -1.80 -20.28
N ALA A 315 6.66 -3.08 -20.23
CA ALA A 315 5.56 -3.54 -19.42
C ALA A 315 5.94 -4.74 -18.55
N PRO A 316 5.26 -4.97 -17.39
CA PRO A 316 5.67 -6.00 -16.43
C PRO A 316 5.44 -7.43 -16.89
N THR A 317 4.53 -7.66 -17.82
CA THR A 317 4.19 -8.99 -18.36
C THR A 317 4.28 -9.01 -19.88
N GLU A 318 4.55 -10.19 -20.46
CA GLU A 318 4.61 -10.36 -21.90
C GLU A 318 3.30 -10.00 -22.61
N ILE A 319 2.16 -10.36 -22.00
CA ILE A 319 0.84 -10.06 -22.56
C ILE A 319 0.61 -8.54 -22.67
N LEU A 320 0.94 -7.79 -21.63
CA LEU A 320 0.76 -6.34 -21.63
C LEU A 320 1.74 -5.68 -22.60
N ALA A 321 2.99 -6.15 -22.63
CA ALA A 321 3.99 -5.66 -23.57
C ALA A 321 3.60 -5.95 -25.04
N GLU A 322 3.04 -7.13 -25.32
CA GLU A 322 2.55 -7.50 -26.66
C GLU A 322 1.40 -6.59 -27.10
N GLN A 323 0.50 -6.22 -26.20
CA GLN A 323 -0.58 -5.27 -26.50
C GLN A 323 -0.04 -3.87 -26.86
N HIS A 324 0.95 -3.40 -26.09
CA HIS A 324 1.63 -2.16 -26.44
C HIS A 324 2.31 -2.29 -27.80
N PHE A 325 2.99 -3.41 -28.06
CA PHE A 325 3.65 -3.66 -29.35
C PHE A 325 2.66 -3.60 -30.51
N ILE A 326 1.53 -4.30 -30.42
CA ILE A 326 0.50 -4.31 -31.46
C ILE A 326 -0.09 -2.89 -31.68
N LYS A 327 -0.38 -2.16 -30.60
CA LYS A 327 -0.92 -0.79 -30.70
C LYS A 327 0.08 0.18 -31.30
N PHE A 328 1.31 0.19 -30.82
CA PHE A 328 2.36 1.06 -31.35
C PHE A 328 2.69 0.71 -32.80
N LYS A 329 2.72 -0.57 -33.15
CA LYS A 329 2.91 -1.03 -34.51
C LYS A 329 1.81 -0.50 -35.44
N GLN A 330 0.53 -0.64 -35.04
CA GLN A 330 -0.61 -0.12 -35.78
C GLN A 330 -0.52 1.39 -36.03
N TRP A 331 0.00 2.16 -35.09
CA TRP A 331 0.10 3.61 -35.18
C TRP A 331 1.36 4.11 -35.89
N PHE A 332 2.48 3.39 -35.80
CA PHE A 332 3.79 3.87 -36.20
C PHE A 332 4.28 3.30 -37.54
N GLU A 333 3.87 2.07 -37.93
CA GLU A 333 4.21 1.53 -39.26
C GLU A 333 3.70 2.42 -40.40
N PRO A 334 2.48 2.99 -40.35
CA PRO A 334 2.04 3.93 -41.38
C PRO A 334 2.86 5.21 -41.46
N LEU A 335 3.60 5.54 -40.41
CA LEU A 335 4.52 6.70 -40.37
C LEU A 335 5.94 6.33 -40.83
N GLY A 336 6.17 5.10 -41.26
CA GLY A 336 7.49 4.63 -41.72
C GLY A 336 8.49 4.32 -40.59
N LEU A 337 7.99 4.05 -39.38
CA LEU A 337 8.83 3.78 -38.22
C LEU A 337 8.88 2.28 -37.91
N ASP A 338 10.09 1.74 -37.82
CA ASP A 338 10.33 0.35 -37.43
C ASP A 338 10.27 0.17 -35.91
N ILE A 339 9.52 -0.87 -35.49
CA ILE A 339 9.34 -1.24 -34.11
C ILE A 339 9.92 -2.63 -33.90
N VAL A 340 10.71 -2.81 -32.85
CA VAL A 340 11.22 -4.12 -32.45
C VAL A 340 10.55 -4.62 -31.18
N TRP A 341 10.38 -5.94 -31.15
CA TRP A 341 9.88 -6.67 -29.99
C TRP A 341 11.03 -7.34 -29.24
N LEU A 342 11.08 -7.22 -27.91
CA LEU A 342 12.06 -7.87 -27.05
C LEU A 342 11.41 -8.46 -25.79
N SER A 343 11.37 -9.80 -25.72
CA SER A 343 10.86 -10.52 -24.54
C SER A 343 11.76 -11.69 -24.15
N GLY A 344 11.57 -12.20 -22.92
CA GLY A 344 12.33 -13.34 -22.41
C GLY A 344 12.10 -14.63 -23.22
N SER A 345 10.86 -14.84 -23.67
CA SER A 345 10.41 -16.06 -24.40
C SER A 345 10.75 -16.08 -25.89
N GLN A 346 11.25 -14.96 -26.44
CA GLN A 346 11.56 -14.83 -27.86
C GLN A 346 12.73 -15.74 -28.28
N ARG A 347 12.64 -16.30 -29.50
CA ARG A 347 13.72 -17.13 -30.08
C ARG A 347 15.01 -16.34 -30.23
N LYS A 348 16.16 -16.95 -29.91
CA LYS A 348 17.47 -16.31 -29.87
C LYS A 348 17.78 -15.50 -31.15
N LYS A 349 17.60 -16.09 -32.35
CA LYS A 349 17.85 -15.42 -33.63
C LYS A 349 17.04 -14.12 -33.79
N ALA A 350 15.78 -14.13 -33.45
CA ALA A 350 14.92 -12.94 -33.52
C ALA A 350 15.33 -11.88 -32.50
N LYS A 351 15.73 -12.32 -31.28
CA LYS A 351 16.25 -11.44 -30.24
C LYS A 351 17.57 -10.77 -30.66
N ASP A 352 18.49 -11.54 -31.24
CA ASP A 352 19.78 -11.00 -31.71
C ASP A 352 19.59 -10.02 -32.87
N GLN A 353 18.66 -10.29 -33.79
CA GLN A 353 18.29 -9.36 -34.85
C GLN A 353 17.70 -8.05 -34.31
N ALA A 354 16.78 -8.12 -33.34
CA ALA A 354 16.18 -6.95 -32.71
C ALA A 354 17.25 -6.09 -31.99
N LYS A 355 18.21 -6.74 -31.30
CA LYS A 355 19.34 -6.05 -30.65
C LYS A 355 20.23 -5.34 -31.65
N ALA A 356 20.56 -5.97 -32.80
CA ALA A 356 21.34 -5.37 -33.85
C ALA A 356 20.66 -4.11 -34.43
N LEU A 357 19.33 -4.18 -34.71
CA LEU A 357 18.57 -3.02 -35.20
C LEU A 357 18.55 -1.86 -34.19
N LEU A 358 18.60 -2.14 -32.90
CA LEU A 358 18.64 -1.11 -31.85
C LEU A 358 20.04 -0.50 -31.74
N SER A 359 21.09 -1.33 -31.74
CA SER A 359 22.48 -0.85 -31.65
C SER A 359 22.90 -0.03 -32.88
N ASP A 360 22.36 -0.37 -34.04
CA ASP A 360 22.63 0.35 -35.31
C ASP A 360 21.73 1.59 -35.47
N GLY A 361 20.78 1.82 -34.54
CA GLY A 361 19.87 2.95 -34.59
C GLY A 361 18.82 2.89 -35.68
N LEU A 362 18.66 1.76 -36.35
CA LEU A 362 17.66 1.53 -37.41
C LEU A 362 16.28 1.43 -36.85
N ALA A 363 16.08 0.64 -35.77
CA ALA A 363 14.85 0.65 -35.04
C ALA A 363 14.78 1.85 -34.07
N LYS A 364 13.73 2.65 -34.20
CA LYS A 364 13.53 3.85 -33.38
C LYS A 364 12.81 3.56 -32.07
N ILE A 365 12.09 2.45 -31.99
CA ILE A 365 11.34 2.09 -30.78
C ILE A 365 11.46 0.59 -30.51
N ALA A 366 11.68 0.25 -29.24
CA ALA A 366 11.64 -1.10 -28.72
C ALA A 366 10.49 -1.24 -27.72
N VAL A 367 9.70 -2.29 -27.87
CA VAL A 367 8.63 -2.64 -26.92
C VAL A 367 8.93 -4.02 -26.35
N GLY A 368 8.79 -4.18 -25.03
CA GLY A 368 9.06 -5.49 -24.42
C GLY A 368 8.88 -5.53 -22.91
N THR A 369 9.50 -6.54 -22.31
CA THR A 369 9.52 -6.74 -20.86
C THR A 369 10.87 -6.27 -20.28
N HIS A 370 11.18 -6.68 -19.04
CA HIS A 370 12.51 -6.43 -18.42
C HIS A 370 13.70 -6.88 -19.27
N ALA A 371 13.49 -7.69 -20.32
CA ALA A 371 14.52 -8.07 -21.29
C ALA A 371 15.17 -6.86 -21.98
N LEU A 372 14.46 -5.72 -22.10
CA LEU A 372 14.98 -4.47 -22.67
C LEU A 372 16.17 -3.87 -21.88
N PHE A 373 16.27 -4.18 -20.59
CA PHE A 373 17.30 -3.63 -19.70
C PHE A 373 18.39 -4.63 -19.30
N GLN A 374 18.44 -5.78 -19.96
CA GLN A 374 19.58 -6.71 -19.83
C GLN A 374 20.86 -6.05 -20.35
N ASP A 375 22.02 -6.44 -19.80
CA ASP A 375 23.31 -5.82 -20.11
C ASP A 375 23.72 -5.96 -21.59
N ASP A 376 23.22 -6.98 -22.25
CA ASP A 376 23.48 -7.32 -23.65
C ASP A 376 22.56 -6.57 -24.64
N VAL A 377 21.69 -5.68 -24.21
CA VAL A 377 20.87 -4.81 -25.06
C VAL A 377 21.47 -3.41 -25.09
N ALA A 378 21.95 -2.96 -26.23
CA ALA A 378 22.47 -1.62 -26.43
C ALA A 378 21.54 -0.81 -27.33
N PHE A 379 21.37 0.45 -27.02
CA PHE A 379 20.71 1.46 -27.86
C PHE A 379 21.77 2.42 -28.36
N GLN A 380 21.67 2.85 -29.62
CA GLN A 380 22.56 3.87 -30.17
C GLN A 380 22.35 5.23 -29.51
N ASN A 381 21.10 5.64 -29.31
CA ASN A 381 20.73 6.95 -28.75
C ASN A 381 19.40 6.87 -27.98
N LEU A 382 19.39 6.19 -26.82
CA LEU A 382 18.20 6.09 -25.99
C LEU A 382 17.90 7.44 -25.33
N GLY A 383 16.78 8.09 -25.66
CA GLY A 383 16.37 9.37 -25.08
C GLY A 383 15.16 9.29 -24.16
N LEU A 384 14.25 8.34 -24.41
CA LEU A 384 13.02 8.19 -23.61
C LEU A 384 12.76 6.74 -23.22
N VAL A 385 12.44 6.53 -21.94
CA VAL A 385 11.96 5.25 -21.41
C VAL A 385 10.53 5.43 -20.93
N ILE A 386 9.61 4.59 -21.40
CA ILE A 386 8.22 4.54 -20.99
C ILE A 386 8.00 3.24 -20.22
N VAL A 387 7.49 3.32 -18.99
CA VAL A 387 7.26 2.16 -18.10
C VAL A 387 5.80 2.10 -17.72
N ASP A 388 5.12 1.03 -18.11
CA ASP A 388 3.74 0.81 -17.70
C ASP A 388 3.67 -0.01 -16.41
N GLU A 389 2.71 0.30 -15.53
CA GLU A 389 2.46 -0.38 -14.26
C GLU A 389 3.71 -0.59 -13.39
N GLN A 390 4.50 0.48 -13.20
CA GLN A 390 5.78 0.45 -12.49
C GLN A 390 5.73 -0.25 -11.12
N HIS A 391 4.61 -0.15 -10.41
CA HIS A 391 4.43 -0.75 -9.09
C HIS A 391 4.54 -2.28 -9.09
N ARG A 392 4.44 -2.93 -10.24
CA ARG A 392 4.60 -4.39 -10.42
C ARG A 392 6.04 -4.84 -10.64
N PHE A 393 7.00 -3.92 -10.77
CA PHE A 393 8.41 -4.26 -10.92
C PHE A 393 9.10 -4.44 -9.57
N GLY A 394 9.92 -5.49 -9.47
CA GLY A 394 10.76 -5.74 -8.29
C GLY A 394 11.86 -4.69 -8.12
N VAL A 395 12.44 -4.61 -6.91
CA VAL A 395 13.51 -3.63 -6.57
C VAL A 395 14.71 -3.74 -7.51
N ALA A 396 15.18 -4.94 -7.83
CA ALA A 396 16.33 -5.17 -8.73
C ALA A 396 16.05 -4.67 -10.16
N GLN A 397 14.83 -4.84 -10.66
CA GLN A 397 14.44 -4.39 -12.00
C GLN A 397 14.37 -2.86 -12.08
N ARG A 398 13.87 -2.21 -11.01
CA ARG A 398 13.85 -0.74 -10.91
C ARG A 398 15.25 -0.16 -10.84
N LEU A 399 16.16 -0.83 -10.15
CA LEU A 399 17.56 -0.42 -10.07
C LEU A 399 18.28 -0.55 -11.42
N ALA A 400 18.06 -1.64 -12.15
CA ALA A 400 18.61 -1.83 -13.50
C ALA A 400 18.10 -0.76 -14.47
N LEU A 401 16.81 -0.42 -14.40
CA LEU A 401 16.20 0.67 -15.14
C LEU A 401 16.87 2.01 -14.83
N LYS A 402 17.08 2.31 -13.55
CA LYS A 402 17.70 3.55 -13.09
C LYS A 402 19.15 3.68 -13.59
N ASN A 403 19.91 2.58 -13.60
CA ASN A 403 21.31 2.59 -14.03
C ASN A 403 21.45 2.78 -15.55
N LYS A 404 20.59 2.17 -16.38
CA LYS A 404 20.58 2.38 -17.85
C LYS A 404 19.90 3.70 -18.25
N GLY A 405 18.97 4.20 -17.46
CA GLY A 405 18.23 5.42 -17.73
C GLY A 405 18.75 6.65 -16.98
N ARG A 406 19.99 6.66 -16.52
CA ARG A 406 20.49 7.72 -15.61
C ARG A 406 20.43 9.11 -16.21
N ASP A 407 20.65 9.21 -17.51
CA ASP A 407 20.65 10.46 -18.27
C ASP A 407 19.53 10.49 -19.33
N VAL A 408 18.47 9.67 -19.13
CA VAL A 408 17.39 9.47 -20.08
C VAL A 408 16.06 9.94 -19.45
N HIS A 409 15.19 10.54 -20.26
CA HIS A 409 13.84 10.91 -19.82
C HIS A 409 13.01 9.68 -19.51
N GLN A 410 12.27 9.70 -18.40
CA GLN A 410 11.44 8.58 -17.96
C GLN A 410 9.98 9.02 -17.79
N LEU A 411 9.10 8.32 -18.51
CA LEU A 411 7.65 8.44 -18.37
C LEU A 411 7.09 7.16 -17.76
N MET A 412 6.58 7.25 -16.56
CA MET A 412 5.94 6.14 -15.86
C MET A 412 4.44 6.24 -16.02
N MET A 413 3.77 5.11 -16.22
CA MET A 413 2.30 5.07 -16.31
C MET A 413 1.71 4.21 -15.20
N SER A 414 0.57 4.61 -14.64
CA SER A 414 -0.19 3.82 -13.70
C SER A 414 -1.70 3.89 -13.98
N ALA A 415 -2.34 2.72 -13.98
CA ALA A 415 -3.79 2.62 -14.06
C ALA A 415 -4.46 2.64 -12.67
N THR A 416 -3.68 2.56 -11.59
CA THR A 416 -4.18 2.83 -10.24
C THR A 416 -4.08 4.33 -10.00
N PRO A 417 -5.22 5.05 -9.94
CA PRO A 417 -5.19 6.43 -9.52
C PRO A 417 -4.66 6.51 -8.10
N ILE A 418 -3.65 7.34 -7.88
CA ILE A 418 -3.15 7.64 -6.54
C ILE A 418 -3.60 9.06 -6.24
N PRO A 419 -4.23 9.33 -5.11
CA PRO A 419 -4.60 10.70 -4.75
C PRO A 419 -3.42 11.65 -4.96
N ARG A 420 -3.67 12.80 -5.59
CA ARG A 420 -2.60 13.74 -5.99
C ARG A 420 -1.71 14.14 -4.82
N THR A 421 -2.29 14.35 -3.66
CA THR A 421 -1.58 14.64 -2.40
C THR A 421 -0.64 13.50 -2.01
N LEU A 422 -1.10 12.25 -2.14
CA LEU A 422 -0.31 11.05 -1.87
C LEU A 422 0.78 10.87 -2.92
N ALA A 423 0.46 11.03 -4.20
CA ALA A 423 1.43 10.96 -5.29
C ALA A 423 2.56 11.98 -5.10
N MET A 424 2.24 13.22 -4.75
CA MET A 424 3.20 14.28 -4.47
C MET A 424 4.00 14.05 -3.18
N SER A 425 3.53 13.22 -2.27
CA SER A 425 4.19 12.92 -1.00
C SER A 425 5.06 11.69 -1.04
N PHE A 426 4.77 10.73 -1.91
CA PHE A 426 5.49 9.46 -2.02
C PHE A 426 6.36 9.31 -3.27
N PHE A 427 6.02 10.02 -4.35
CA PHE A 427 6.78 10.00 -5.60
C PHE A 427 7.40 11.38 -5.89
N ALA A 428 7.99 11.97 -4.94
CA ALA A 428 8.38 13.37 -4.92
C ALA A 428 9.58 13.73 -5.77
N ASP A 429 10.29 12.75 -6.27
CA ASP A 429 11.19 12.96 -7.39
C ASP A 429 10.49 12.83 -8.75
N LEU A 430 9.17 12.55 -8.76
CA LEU A 430 8.34 12.48 -9.95
C LEU A 430 7.45 13.72 -10.10
N ASP A 431 7.45 14.31 -11.26
CA ASP A 431 6.42 15.24 -11.68
C ASP A 431 5.16 14.41 -12.11
N VAL A 432 3.95 14.92 -11.88
CA VAL A 432 2.72 14.14 -12.08
C VAL A 432 1.83 14.82 -13.10
N SER A 433 1.43 14.08 -14.14
CA SER A 433 0.34 14.42 -15.06
C SER A 433 -0.87 13.54 -14.82
N VAL A 434 -2.05 14.14 -14.76
CA VAL A 434 -3.31 13.42 -14.48
C VAL A 434 -4.25 13.52 -15.68
N ILE A 435 -4.74 12.36 -16.14
CA ILE A 435 -5.84 12.28 -17.11
C ILE A 435 -7.12 12.06 -16.30
N ASP A 436 -7.81 13.12 -16.00
CA ASP A 436 -9.04 13.21 -15.20
C ASP A 436 -10.32 13.22 -16.06
N GLU A 437 -10.19 12.97 -17.34
CA GLU A 437 -11.30 12.88 -18.30
C GLU A 437 -11.34 11.49 -18.93
N LEU A 438 -12.55 10.96 -19.14
CA LEU A 438 -12.76 9.74 -19.92
C LEU A 438 -12.92 10.08 -21.40
N PRO A 439 -12.41 9.22 -22.31
CA PRO A 439 -12.60 9.40 -23.75
C PRO A 439 -14.09 9.45 -24.12
N PRO A 440 -14.47 10.23 -25.17
CA PRO A 440 -15.84 10.28 -25.66
C PRO A 440 -16.38 8.89 -26.02
N GLY A 441 -17.67 8.65 -25.73
CA GLY A 441 -18.35 7.37 -26.03
C GLY A 441 -18.21 6.29 -24.96
N ARG A 442 -17.47 6.53 -23.88
CA ARG A 442 -17.41 5.60 -22.75
C ARG A 442 -18.57 5.82 -21.79
N THR A 443 -19.35 4.76 -21.54
CA THR A 443 -20.46 4.79 -20.58
C THR A 443 -20.01 4.30 -19.21
N PRO A 444 -20.45 4.92 -18.09
CA PRO A 444 -20.17 4.43 -16.75
C PRO A 444 -20.66 2.99 -16.57
N VAL A 445 -19.82 2.15 -15.95
CA VAL A 445 -20.17 0.76 -15.64
C VAL A 445 -21.06 0.73 -14.41
N GLN A 446 -22.25 0.15 -14.52
CA GLN A 446 -23.16 -0.01 -13.40
C GLN A 446 -22.65 -1.15 -12.48
N THR A 447 -22.38 -0.84 -11.22
CA THR A 447 -22.00 -1.86 -10.21
C THR A 447 -23.25 -2.39 -9.52
N ARG A 448 -23.33 -3.73 -9.32
CA ARG A 448 -24.38 -4.41 -8.57
C ARG A 448 -23.78 -5.32 -7.52
N LEU A 449 -24.31 -5.26 -6.29
CA LEU A 449 -23.96 -6.17 -5.21
C LEU A 449 -25.03 -7.28 -5.15
N VAL A 450 -24.61 -8.53 -5.22
CA VAL A 450 -25.51 -9.68 -5.19
C VAL A 450 -24.98 -10.72 -4.20
N ASN A 451 -25.86 -11.19 -3.31
CA ASN A 451 -25.49 -12.30 -2.41
C ASN A 451 -25.27 -13.58 -3.21
N SER A 452 -24.25 -14.36 -2.85
CA SER A 452 -23.87 -15.60 -3.53
C SER A 452 -24.99 -16.66 -3.58
N LEU A 453 -25.95 -16.59 -2.64
CA LEU A 453 -27.15 -17.44 -2.66
C LEU A 453 -28.06 -17.16 -3.87
N ARG A 454 -27.93 -16.00 -4.50
CA ARG A 454 -28.68 -15.61 -5.71
C ARG A 454 -27.86 -15.77 -7.00
N ARG A 455 -26.83 -16.62 -6.98
CA ARG A 455 -25.96 -16.88 -8.15
C ARG A 455 -26.75 -17.27 -9.39
N ALA A 456 -27.79 -18.11 -9.27
CA ALA A 456 -28.64 -18.55 -10.39
C ALA A 456 -29.30 -17.36 -11.15
N GLU A 457 -29.64 -16.26 -10.47
CA GLU A 457 -30.16 -15.06 -11.14
C GLU A 457 -29.10 -14.39 -12.01
N VAL A 458 -27.84 -14.40 -11.54
CA VAL A 458 -26.69 -13.84 -12.28
C VAL A 458 -26.39 -14.69 -13.51
N GLU A 459 -26.47 -16.02 -13.40
CA GLU A 459 -26.33 -16.96 -14.52
C GLU A 459 -27.42 -16.75 -15.56
N GLY A 460 -28.66 -16.55 -15.14
CA GLY A 460 -29.77 -16.17 -16.04
C GLY A 460 -29.56 -14.83 -16.74
N TYR A 461 -29.02 -13.83 -16.02
CA TYR A 461 -28.68 -12.53 -16.59
C TYR A 461 -27.53 -12.64 -17.60
N LEU A 462 -26.49 -13.43 -17.29
CA LEU A 462 -25.37 -13.74 -18.17
C LEU A 462 -25.85 -14.33 -19.49
N LEU A 463 -26.75 -15.32 -19.43
CA LEU A 463 -27.35 -15.95 -20.61
C LEU A 463 -28.07 -14.92 -21.49
N GLY A 464 -28.86 -14.04 -20.86
CA GLY A 464 -29.56 -12.98 -21.56
C GLY A 464 -28.66 -11.98 -22.30
N ILE A 465 -27.49 -11.71 -21.73
CA ILE A 465 -26.45 -10.86 -22.34
C ILE A 465 -25.80 -11.57 -23.52
N CYS A 466 -25.38 -12.82 -23.32
CA CYS A 466 -24.73 -13.60 -24.37
C CYS A 466 -25.65 -13.88 -25.58
N ARG A 467 -26.95 -14.08 -25.37
CA ARG A 467 -27.94 -14.20 -26.43
C ARG A 467 -28.10 -12.93 -27.28
N LYS A 468 -27.71 -11.75 -26.74
CA LYS A 468 -27.66 -10.49 -27.48
C LYS A 468 -26.34 -10.32 -28.25
N GLY A 469 -25.51 -11.32 -28.30
CA GLY A 469 -24.20 -11.30 -28.95
C GLY A 469 -23.10 -10.62 -28.16
N GLN A 470 -23.35 -10.28 -26.89
CA GLN A 470 -22.34 -9.69 -26.01
C GLN A 470 -21.53 -10.75 -25.26
N GLN A 471 -20.37 -10.38 -24.75
CA GLN A 471 -19.47 -11.26 -24.04
C GLN A 471 -19.37 -10.89 -22.55
N ALA A 472 -18.90 -11.84 -21.74
CA ALA A 472 -18.76 -11.64 -20.31
C ALA A 472 -17.43 -12.20 -19.75
N TYR A 473 -16.94 -11.56 -18.71
CA TYR A 473 -15.91 -12.07 -17.82
C TYR A 473 -16.52 -12.63 -16.55
N TRP A 474 -16.00 -13.78 -16.09
CA TRP A 474 -16.32 -14.36 -14.80
C TRP A 474 -15.04 -14.60 -14.01
N VAL A 475 -14.82 -13.81 -12.97
CA VAL A 475 -13.55 -13.79 -12.21
C VAL A 475 -13.71 -14.52 -10.89
N CYS A 476 -12.84 -15.52 -10.68
CA CYS A 476 -12.69 -16.25 -9.44
C CYS A 476 -11.48 -15.70 -8.68
N PRO A 477 -11.64 -15.06 -7.50
CA PRO A 477 -10.53 -14.51 -6.74
C PRO A 477 -9.67 -15.59 -6.10
N LEU A 478 -8.49 -15.16 -5.66
CA LEU A 478 -7.56 -15.95 -4.87
C LEU A 478 -8.15 -16.21 -3.47
N ILE A 479 -8.45 -17.45 -3.12
CA ILE A 479 -9.03 -17.82 -1.82
C ILE A 479 -7.94 -18.08 -0.76
N GLU A 480 -6.73 -18.53 -1.17
CA GLU A 480 -5.57 -18.82 -0.30
C GLU A 480 -4.24 -18.59 -1.05
N GLU A 481 -3.14 -18.56 -0.31
CA GLU A 481 -1.77 -18.42 -0.86
C GLU A 481 -1.34 -19.60 -1.78
N SER A 482 -2.16 -20.66 -1.89
CA SER A 482 -1.90 -21.84 -2.71
C SER A 482 -2.48 -21.69 -4.12
N GLU A 483 -1.60 -21.56 -5.12
CA GLU A 483 -1.94 -21.54 -6.55
C GLU A 483 -2.70 -22.81 -7.03
N THR A 484 -2.61 -23.92 -6.28
CA THR A 484 -3.28 -25.18 -6.63
C THR A 484 -4.77 -25.12 -6.34
N LEU A 485 -5.17 -24.55 -5.22
CA LEU A 485 -6.57 -24.35 -4.83
C LEU A 485 -7.27 -23.34 -5.74
N GLN A 486 -6.53 -22.32 -6.21
CA GLN A 486 -7.04 -21.32 -7.16
C GLN A 486 -7.46 -21.95 -8.50
N LEU A 487 -6.62 -22.84 -9.02
CA LEU A 487 -6.90 -23.56 -10.26
C LEU A 487 -8.14 -24.45 -10.09
N GLN A 488 -8.25 -25.12 -8.95
CA GLN A 488 -9.39 -25.97 -8.64
C GLN A 488 -10.70 -25.16 -8.62
N THR A 489 -10.74 -24.04 -7.94
CA THR A 489 -11.93 -23.17 -7.86
C THR A 489 -12.34 -22.66 -9.24
N ALA A 490 -11.40 -22.20 -10.07
CA ALA A 490 -11.72 -21.70 -11.40
C ALA A 490 -12.19 -22.82 -12.34
N THR A 491 -11.65 -24.05 -12.20
CA THR A 491 -12.07 -25.23 -12.96
C THR A 491 -13.46 -25.67 -12.53
N GLU A 492 -13.74 -25.72 -11.23
CA GLU A 492 -15.06 -26.03 -10.69
C GLU A 492 -16.12 -25.01 -11.15
N THR A 493 -15.78 -23.74 -11.17
CA THR A 493 -16.66 -22.66 -11.69
C THR A 493 -16.93 -22.86 -13.19
N LEU A 494 -15.91 -23.22 -13.98
CA LEU A 494 -16.09 -23.52 -15.39
C LEU A 494 -17.07 -24.68 -15.60
N GLU A 495 -16.89 -25.79 -14.90
CA GLU A 495 -17.75 -26.99 -14.98
C GLU A 495 -19.20 -26.66 -14.57
N GLN A 496 -19.37 -25.91 -13.51
CA GLN A 496 -20.70 -25.46 -13.06
C GLN A 496 -21.39 -24.58 -14.10
N LEU A 497 -20.69 -23.61 -14.67
CA LEU A 497 -21.25 -22.74 -15.71
C LEU A 497 -21.55 -23.49 -17.01
N GLN A 498 -20.70 -24.44 -17.43
CA GLN A 498 -20.95 -25.28 -18.59
C GLN A 498 -22.18 -26.17 -18.39
N THR A 499 -22.38 -26.69 -17.17
CA THR A 499 -23.55 -27.50 -16.82
C THR A 499 -24.83 -26.63 -16.78
N ALA A 500 -24.76 -25.46 -16.19
CA ALA A 500 -25.91 -24.54 -16.07
C ALA A 500 -26.27 -23.86 -17.40
N LEU A 501 -25.29 -23.62 -18.27
CA LEU A 501 -25.43 -22.83 -19.50
C LEU A 501 -24.81 -23.55 -20.71
N PRO A 502 -25.31 -24.75 -21.09
CA PRO A 502 -24.70 -25.60 -22.12
C PRO A 502 -24.70 -25.02 -23.53
N GLU A 503 -25.48 -23.97 -23.79
CA GLU A 503 -25.53 -23.27 -25.07
C GLU A 503 -24.40 -22.21 -25.23
N LEU A 504 -23.63 -21.94 -24.19
CA LEU A 504 -22.56 -20.94 -24.23
C LEU A 504 -21.17 -21.58 -24.39
N ASN A 505 -20.34 -20.97 -25.23
CA ASN A 505 -18.94 -21.33 -25.35
C ASN A 505 -18.16 -20.61 -24.25
N ILE A 506 -17.65 -21.37 -23.27
CA ILE A 506 -16.96 -20.86 -22.09
C ILE A 506 -15.49 -21.29 -22.12
N GLY A 507 -14.58 -20.33 -22.05
CA GLY A 507 -13.14 -20.54 -21.95
C GLY A 507 -12.61 -20.30 -20.54
N LEU A 508 -11.44 -20.87 -20.22
CA LEU A 508 -10.73 -20.69 -18.95
C LEU A 508 -9.34 -20.13 -19.16
N VAL A 509 -8.95 -19.11 -18.36
CA VAL A 509 -7.58 -18.59 -18.29
C VAL A 509 -7.12 -18.49 -16.84
N HIS A 510 -5.93 -19.05 -16.55
CA HIS A 510 -5.34 -19.02 -15.21
C HIS A 510 -3.81 -18.87 -15.23
N GLY A 511 -3.19 -18.59 -14.08
CA GLY A 511 -1.76 -18.28 -13.95
C GLY A 511 -0.81 -19.34 -14.49
N ARG A 512 -1.14 -20.63 -14.35
CA ARG A 512 -0.27 -21.77 -14.71
C ARG A 512 -0.29 -22.16 -16.20
N MET A 513 -1.18 -21.58 -17.00
CA MET A 513 -1.19 -21.86 -18.45
C MET A 513 0.09 -21.33 -19.09
N LYS A 514 0.59 -22.05 -20.10
CA LYS A 514 1.68 -21.55 -20.94
C LYS A 514 1.27 -20.30 -21.69
N ALA A 515 2.22 -19.41 -21.97
CA ALA A 515 1.96 -18.14 -22.65
C ALA A 515 1.19 -18.32 -23.98
N ALA A 516 1.56 -19.33 -24.78
CA ALA A 516 0.89 -19.63 -26.05
C ALA A 516 -0.56 -20.09 -25.87
N GLU A 517 -0.85 -20.87 -24.83
CA GLU A 517 -2.21 -21.33 -24.53
C GLU A 517 -3.10 -20.17 -24.07
N LYS A 518 -2.56 -19.28 -23.20
CA LYS A 518 -3.26 -18.06 -22.78
C LYS A 518 -3.56 -17.17 -23.98
N ALA A 519 -2.59 -16.96 -24.85
CA ALA A 519 -2.75 -16.14 -26.04
C ALA A 519 -3.83 -16.70 -26.96
N ALA A 520 -3.87 -18.02 -27.16
CA ALA A 520 -4.89 -18.67 -27.98
C ALA A 520 -6.31 -18.48 -27.43
N VAL A 521 -6.53 -18.74 -26.13
CA VAL A 521 -7.85 -18.57 -25.49
C VAL A 521 -8.27 -17.09 -25.53
N MET A 522 -7.34 -16.17 -25.30
CA MET A 522 -7.62 -14.73 -25.37
C MET A 522 -7.94 -14.26 -26.78
N ALA A 523 -7.28 -14.80 -27.81
CA ALA A 523 -7.58 -14.52 -29.20
C ALA A 523 -8.99 -15.06 -29.58
N ASP A 524 -9.37 -16.25 -29.08
CA ASP A 524 -10.70 -16.81 -29.29
C ASP A 524 -11.79 -15.96 -28.64
N PHE A 525 -11.50 -15.45 -27.43
CA PHE A 525 -12.42 -14.55 -26.74
C PHE A 525 -12.52 -13.18 -27.47
N ALA A 526 -11.41 -12.60 -27.86
CA ALA A 526 -11.40 -11.34 -28.61
C ALA A 526 -12.10 -11.43 -29.96
N ALA A 527 -12.00 -12.60 -30.63
CA ALA A 527 -12.68 -12.89 -31.88
C ALA A 527 -14.19 -13.24 -31.75
N GLY A 528 -14.73 -13.26 -30.53
CA GLY A 528 -16.12 -13.60 -30.26
C GLY A 528 -16.47 -15.08 -30.35
N ARG A 529 -15.46 -15.98 -30.46
CA ARG A 529 -15.69 -17.43 -30.48
C ARG A 529 -16.07 -17.99 -29.12
N LEU A 530 -15.67 -17.29 -28.04
CA LEU A 530 -16.08 -17.58 -26.67
C LEU A 530 -17.07 -16.50 -26.20
N ASN A 531 -18.15 -16.93 -25.57
CA ASN A 531 -19.17 -16.05 -24.99
C ASN A 531 -18.75 -15.57 -23.60
N VAL A 532 -18.13 -16.45 -22.82
CA VAL A 532 -17.72 -16.21 -21.45
C VAL A 532 -16.26 -16.61 -21.25
N LEU A 533 -15.53 -15.77 -20.55
CA LEU A 533 -14.17 -16.08 -20.13
C LEU A 533 -14.12 -16.20 -18.60
N VAL A 534 -13.98 -17.41 -18.10
CA VAL A 534 -13.68 -17.68 -16.69
C VAL A 534 -12.21 -17.46 -16.44
N ALA A 535 -11.87 -16.74 -15.39
CA ALA A 535 -10.47 -16.45 -15.10
C ALA A 535 -10.18 -16.27 -13.62
N THR A 536 -8.93 -16.52 -13.24
CA THR A 536 -8.37 -16.04 -11.98
C THR A 536 -7.98 -14.57 -12.13
N THR A 537 -7.38 -13.97 -11.09
CA THR A 537 -6.92 -12.56 -11.07
C THR A 537 -5.94 -12.19 -12.20
N VAL A 538 -5.49 -13.14 -13.02
CA VAL A 538 -4.62 -12.90 -14.19
C VAL A 538 -5.23 -11.92 -15.22
N ILE A 539 -6.57 -11.75 -15.23
CA ILE A 539 -7.25 -10.73 -16.09
C ILE A 539 -6.99 -9.29 -15.65
N GLU A 540 -6.45 -9.03 -14.48
CA GLU A 540 -5.99 -7.69 -14.10
C GLU A 540 -5.03 -7.11 -15.16
N VAL A 541 -4.37 -7.99 -15.92
CA VAL A 541 -3.40 -7.66 -16.97
C VAL A 541 -3.98 -7.94 -18.35
N GLY A 542 -4.68 -7.02 -18.88
CA GLY A 542 -4.65 -6.46 -20.18
C GLY A 542 -5.20 -7.09 -21.42
N VAL A 543 -6.38 -7.70 -21.62
CA VAL A 543 -6.95 -7.76 -22.99
C VAL A 543 -8.17 -6.86 -23.10
N ASP A 544 -8.16 -6.01 -24.14
CA ASP A 544 -9.22 -5.07 -24.43
C ASP A 544 -10.24 -5.74 -25.35
N VAL A 545 -11.42 -6.10 -24.82
CA VAL A 545 -12.49 -6.71 -25.59
C VAL A 545 -13.70 -5.76 -25.56
N PRO A 546 -13.90 -4.95 -26.60
CA PRO A 546 -14.98 -3.95 -26.64
C PRO A 546 -16.39 -4.54 -26.50
N ASN A 547 -16.58 -5.80 -26.91
CA ASN A 547 -17.86 -6.49 -26.86
C ASN A 547 -18.19 -7.09 -25.47
N ALA A 548 -17.25 -7.03 -24.52
CA ALA A 548 -17.48 -7.52 -23.15
C ALA A 548 -18.31 -6.49 -22.36
N ALA A 549 -19.57 -6.81 -22.08
CA ALA A 549 -20.53 -5.95 -21.41
C ALA A 549 -20.85 -6.35 -19.96
N LEU A 550 -20.44 -7.55 -19.54
CA LEU A 550 -20.65 -8.03 -18.16
C LEU A 550 -19.33 -8.48 -17.55
N MET A 551 -19.12 -8.02 -16.32
CA MET A 551 -18.09 -8.53 -15.42
C MET A 551 -18.74 -9.13 -14.19
N VAL A 552 -18.52 -10.40 -13.90
CA VAL A 552 -18.95 -11.05 -12.66
C VAL A 552 -17.69 -11.34 -11.83
N ILE A 553 -17.70 -10.96 -10.57
CA ILE A 553 -16.59 -11.18 -9.64
C ILE A 553 -17.12 -11.96 -8.44
N GLU A 554 -16.64 -13.19 -8.25
CA GLU A 554 -16.99 -14.02 -7.09
C GLU A 554 -16.19 -13.58 -5.86
N HIS A 555 -16.76 -13.82 -4.68
CA HIS A 555 -16.12 -13.50 -3.39
C HIS A 555 -15.52 -12.09 -3.33
N ALA A 556 -16.25 -11.11 -3.86
CA ALA A 556 -15.78 -9.73 -3.96
C ALA A 556 -15.42 -9.11 -2.59
N GLU A 557 -15.98 -9.61 -1.49
CA GLU A 557 -15.67 -9.22 -0.11
C GLU A 557 -14.21 -9.48 0.28
N ARG A 558 -13.51 -10.37 -0.43
CA ARG A 558 -12.10 -10.73 -0.18
C ARG A 558 -11.12 -9.92 -0.99
N MET A 559 -11.59 -9.17 -1.99
CA MET A 559 -10.73 -8.40 -2.88
C MET A 559 -10.47 -6.98 -2.38
N GLY A 560 -9.32 -6.44 -2.76
CA GLY A 560 -8.99 -5.04 -2.51
C GLY A 560 -9.76 -4.09 -3.45
N LEU A 561 -10.04 -2.86 -2.99
CA LEU A 561 -10.77 -1.86 -3.78
C LEU A 561 -10.11 -1.55 -5.13
N ALA A 562 -8.77 -1.41 -5.15
CA ALA A 562 -8.01 -1.18 -6.37
C ALA A 562 -8.19 -2.33 -7.38
N GLN A 563 -8.20 -3.60 -6.93
CA GLN A 563 -8.41 -4.75 -7.78
C GLN A 563 -9.83 -4.79 -8.34
N LEU A 564 -10.85 -4.58 -7.50
CA LEU A 564 -12.24 -4.50 -7.92
C LEU A 564 -12.44 -3.40 -8.98
N HIS A 565 -11.81 -2.24 -8.76
CA HIS A 565 -11.88 -1.13 -9.69
C HIS A 565 -11.19 -1.44 -11.03
N GLN A 566 -10.00 -2.04 -11.01
CA GLN A 566 -9.29 -2.47 -12.22
C GLN A 566 -10.08 -3.47 -13.04
N LEU A 567 -10.69 -4.48 -12.38
CA LEU A 567 -11.55 -5.47 -13.03
C LEU A 567 -12.81 -4.84 -13.61
N ARG A 568 -13.49 -3.96 -12.85
CA ARG A 568 -14.65 -3.21 -13.34
C ARG A 568 -14.31 -2.42 -14.61
N GLY A 569 -13.13 -1.83 -14.67
CA GLY A 569 -12.64 -1.07 -15.83
C GLY A 569 -12.35 -1.91 -17.08
N ARG A 570 -12.40 -3.25 -17.01
CA ARG A 570 -12.25 -4.13 -18.17
C ARG A 570 -13.49 -4.25 -19.03
N VAL A 571 -14.65 -3.81 -18.55
CA VAL A 571 -15.88 -3.69 -19.34
C VAL A 571 -16.23 -2.21 -19.53
N GLY A 572 -17.24 -1.91 -20.34
CA GLY A 572 -17.61 -0.52 -20.63
C GLY A 572 -16.76 0.16 -21.70
N ARG A 573 -16.13 -0.61 -22.59
CA ARG A 573 -15.27 -0.10 -23.67
C ARG A 573 -15.95 -0.07 -25.04
N GLY A 574 -17.17 -0.59 -25.11
CA GLY A 574 -18.05 -0.52 -26.29
C GLY A 574 -19.22 0.43 -26.06
N ALA A 575 -20.09 0.55 -27.08
CA ALA A 575 -21.31 1.38 -27.05
C ALA A 575 -22.42 0.80 -26.15
N ALA A 576 -22.32 -0.48 -25.74
CA ALA A 576 -23.32 -1.16 -24.93
C ALA A 576 -23.22 -0.77 -23.44
N LYS A 577 -24.39 -0.68 -22.78
CA LYS A 577 -24.42 -0.53 -21.31
C LYS A 577 -23.75 -1.74 -20.65
N SER A 578 -22.80 -1.47 -19.79
CA SER A 578 -22.02 -2.50 -19.13
C SER A 578 -22.31 -2.57 -17.64
N VAL A 579 -22.27 -3.80 -17.10
CA VAL A 579 -22.57 -4.10 -15.70
C VAL A 579 -21.41 -4.88 -15.06
N CYS A 580 -21.08 -4.50 -13.84
CA CYS A 580 -20.18 -5.25 -12.98
C CYS A 580 -20.98 -5.82 -11.80
N VAL A 581 -21.09 -7.13 -11.73
CA VAL A 581 -21.75 -7.85 -10.64
C VAL A 581 -20.70 -8.33 -9.64
N LEU A 582 -20.84 -7.90 -8.39
CA LEU A 582 -20.00 -8.32 -7.28
C LEU A 582 -20.78 -9.33 -6.44
N LEU A 583 -20.41 -10.62 -6.54
CA LEU A 583 -20.97 -11.68 -5.72
C LEU A 583 -20.24 -11.71 -4.37
N PHE A 584 -20.99 -11.69 -3.28
CA PHE A 584 -20.44 -11.73 -1.92
C PHE A 584 -21.13 -12.79 -1.06
N ALA A 585 -20.41 -13.33 -0.09
CA ALA A 585 -20.91 -14.28 0.90
C ALA A 585 -20.99 -13.63 2.29
N GLU A 586 -22.02 -13.97 3.06
CA GLU A 586 -22.18 -13.58 4.46
C GLU A 586 -21.61 -14.65 5.42
N PRO A 587 -21.15 -14.25 6.64
CA PRO A 587 -21.19 -12.92 7.21
C PRO A 587 -20.04 -12.02 6.69
N LEU A 588 -20.32 -10.73 6.49
CA LEU A 588 -19.34 -9.74 6.08
C LEU A 588 -18.68 -9.10 7.30
N SER A 589 -17.34 -8.95 7.26
CA SER A 589 -16.62 -8.10 8.21
C SER A 589 -16.94 -6.60 7.94
N GLU A 590 -16.77 -5.75 8.94
CA GLU A 590 -16.99 -4.30 8.78
C GLU A 590 -16.10 -3.70 7.67
N LEU A 591 -14.87 -4.18 7.56
CA LEU A 591 -13.94 -3.79 6.50
C LEU A 591 -14.45 -4.20 5.11
N ALA A 592 -15.01 -5.40 4.96
CA ALA A 592 -15.57 -5.87 3.71
C ALA A 592 -16.82 -5.07 3.32
N LYS A 593 -17.71 -4.77 4.28
CA LYS A 593 -18.88 -3.91 4.06
C LYS A 593 -18.47 -2.52 3.58
N ALA A 594 -17.50 -1.90 4.24
CA ALA A 594 -16.99 -0.59 3.84
C ALA A 594 -16.45 -0.58 2.41
N ARG A 595 -15.62 -1.59 2.04
CA ARG A 595 -15.08 -1.71 0.68
C ARG A 595 -16.16 -1.91 -0.39
N LEU A 596 -17.10 -2.83 -0.15
CA LEU A 596 -18.20 -3.09 -1.10
C LEU A 596 -19.10 -1.87 -1.27
N LYS A 597 -19.33 -1.10 -0.20
CA LYS A 597 -20.07 0.15 -0.24
C LYS A 597 -19.37 1.19 -1.14
N VAL A 598 -18.08 1.40 -0.96
CA VAL A 598 -17.30 2.37 -1.75
C VAL A 598 -17.34 2.04 -3.24
N ILE A 599 -17.06 0.79 -3.63
CA ILE A 599 -17.05 0.41 -5.06
C ILE A 599 -18.45 0.46 -5.70
N TYR A 600 -19.51 0.34 -4.90
CA TYR A 600 -20.88 0.47 -5.34
C TYR A 600 -21.28 1.95 -5.54
N GLU A 601 -20.92 2.84 -4.63
CA GLU A 601 -21.30 4.25 -4.63
C GLU A 601 -20.48 5.10 -5.60
N HIS A 602 -19.21 4.71 -5.82
CA HIS A 602 -18.27 5.51 -6.61
C HIS A 602 -17.83 4.80 -7.89
N THR A 603 -17.79 5.60 -8.98
CA THR A 603 -17.25 5.15 -10.28
C THR A 603 -15.89 5.77 -10.60
N ASP A 604 -15.55 6.90 -9.99
CA ASP A 604 -14.27 7.59 -10.15
C ASP A 604 -13.15 6.84 -9.44
N GLY A 605 -12.11 6.48 -10.19
CA GLY A 605 -10.95 5.75 -9.64
C GLY A 605 -10.14 6.54 -8.62
N PHE A 606 -10.06 7.88 -8.73
CA PHE A 606 -9.36 8.72 -7.76
C PHE A 606 -10.09 8.76 -6.42
N GLU A 607 -11.42 8.85 -6.45
CA GLU A 607 -12.24 8.78 -5.24
C GLU A 607 -12.16 7.41 -4.58
N ILE A 608 -12.22 6.33 -5.36
CA ILE A 608 -12.07 4.96 -4.85
C ILE A 608 -10.69 4.76 -4.20
N ALA A 609 -9.63 5.26 -4.81
CA ALA A 609 -8.29 5.19 -4.25
C ALA A 609 -8.16 6.00 -2.95
N ARG A 610 -8.81 7.16 -2.87
CA ARG A 610 -8.88 7.97 -1.65
C ARG A 610 -9.59 7.22 -0.52
N GLN A 611 -10.73 6.60 -0.82
CA GLN A 611 -11.49 5.81 0.15
C GLN A 611 -10.75 4.52 0.57
N ASP A 612 -10.02 3.87 -0.36
CA ASP A 612 -9.19 2.69 -0.03
C ASP A 612 -8.08 3.05 0.96
N LEU A 613 -7.47 4.23 0.78
CA LEU A 613 -6.48 4.77 1.70
C LEU A 613 -7.06 5.00 3.12
N ASN A 614 -8.27 5.57 3.18
CA ASN A 614 -8.96 5.81 4.46
C ASN A 614 -9.30 4.50 5.19
N ILE A 615 -9.75 3.49 4.45
CA ILE A 615 -10.18 2.21 5.01
C ILE A 615 -8.97 1.38 5.49
N ARG A 616 -7.87 1.36 4.74
CA ARG A 616 -6.67 0.55 5.06
C ARG A 616 -5.65 1.28 5.90
N GLY A 617 -5.67 2.60 5.87
CA GLY A 617 -4.58 3.43 6.34
C GLY A 617 -3.39 3.46 5.35
N PRO A 618 -2.51 4.46 5.46
CA PRO A 618 -1.40 4.69 4.52
C PRO A 618 -0.39 3.53 4.49
N GLY A 619 -0.35 2.73 5.56
CA GLY A 619 0.59 1.62 5.73
C GLY A 619 0.34 0.42 4.83
N GLU A 620 -0.89 0.06 4.57
CA GLU A 620 -1.24 -1.11 3.73
C GLU A 620 -1.44 -0.74 2.26
N PHE A 621 -1.84 0.49 1.96
CA PHE A 621 -2.13 0.93 0.60
C PHE A 621 -0.92 0.82 -0.35
N LEU A 622 0.27 1.12 0.14
CA LEU A 622 1.51 1.13 -0.66
C LEU A 622 2.19 -0.23 -0.75
N GLY A 623 1.59 -1.27 -0.16
CA GLY A 623 2.19 -2.59 -0.13
C GLY A 623 3.58 -2.56 0.50
N ALA A 624 3.66 -2.53 1.82
CA ALA A 624 4.87 -2.31 2.63
C ALA A 624 6.11 -3.12 2.20
N ARG A 625 5.93 -4.15 1.36
CA ARG A 625 7.00 -5.01 0.84
C ARG A 625 7.36 -4.78 -0.63
N GLN A 626 6.55 -4.02 -1.40
CA GLN A 626 6.71 -3.93 -2.86
C GLN A 626 7.19 -2.57 -3.38
N SER A 627 6.94 -1.45 -2.66
CA SER A 627 7.15 -0.11 -3.22
C SER A 627 8.53 0.50 -2.97
N GLY A 628 9.31 -0.01 -2.00
CA GLY A 628 10.62 0.59 -1.65
C GLY A 628 10.53 2.01 -1.08
N VAL A 629 9.32 2.53 -0.88
CA VAL A 629 9.09 3.87 -0.32
C VAL A 629 9.00 3.77 1.19
N PRO A 630 9.70 4.62 1.96
CA PRO A 630 9.62 4.64 3.41
C PRO A 630 8.20 5.00 3.83
N MET A 631 7.51 4.07 4.51
CA MET A 631 6.20 4.33 5.08
C MET A 631 6.32 5.35 6.20
N LEU A 632 5.36 6.28 6.26
CA LEU A 632 5.18 7.16 7.40
C LEU A 632 4.81 6.30 8.62
N ARG A 633 5.47 6.56 9.76
CA ARG A 633 5.21 5.84 11.02
C ARG A 633 4.09 6.50 11.81
N PHE A 634 4.01 7.82 11.76
CA PHE A 634 3.18 8.65 12.64
C PHE A 634 2.18 9.51 11.88
N ALA A 635 2.60 10.10 10.76
CA ALA A 635 1.76 11.01 10.00
C ALA A 635 0.77 10.28 9.10
N ASN A 636 -0.46 10.80 9.06
CA ASN A 636 -1.49 10.45 8.10
C ASN A 636 -1.68 11.62 7.12
N LEU A 637 -1.41 11.40 5.83
CA LEU A 637 -1.37 12.48 4.85
C LEU A 637 -2.69 13.20 4.61
N GLU A 638 -3.83 12.56 4.92
CA GLU A 638 -5.13 13.21 4.80
C GLU A 638 -5.49 14.03 6.04
N GLN A 639 -5.21 13.49 7.22
CA GLN A 639 -5.51 14.17 8.49
C GLN A 639 -4.47 15.26 8.81
N ASP A 640 -3.21 15.03 8.43
CA ASP A 640 -2.08 15.89 8.75
C ASP A 640 -1.63 16.77 7.57
N LEU A 641 -2.54 17.04 6.61
CA LEU A 641 -2.26 17.85 5.42
C LEU A 641 -1.68 19.21 5.77
N HIS A 642 -2.17 19.85 6.83
CA HIS A 642 -1.67 21.13 7.32
C HIS A 642 -0.21 21.08 7.79
N LEU A 643 0.25 19.96 8.36
CA LEU A 643 1.65 19.75 8.73
C LEU A 643 2.52 19.50 7.49
N LEU A 644 1.99 18.77 6.52
CA LEU A 644 2.66 18.54 5.25
C LEU A 644 2.89 19.84 4.48
N GLU A 645 1.88 20.70 4.40
CA GLU A 645 2.00 22.01 3.76
C GLU A 645 3.08 22.87 4.41
N ARG A 646 3.08 22.95 5.74
CA ARG A 646 4.14 23.64 6.50
C ARG A 646 5.53 23.04 6.24
N ALA A 647 5.66 21.71 6.21
CA ALA A 647 6.93 21.07 5.89
C ALA A 647 7.40 21.39 4.47
N ARG A 648 6.48 21.47 3.51
CA ARG A 648 6.76 21.86 2.10
C ARG A 648 7.25 23.31 1.98
N GLU A 649 6.70 24.22 2.75
CA GLU A 649 7.11 25.64 2.78
C GLU A 649 8.49 25.82 3.39
N ILE A 650 8.81 25.06 4.43
CA ILE A 650 10.04 25.22 5.21
C ILE A 650 11.22 24.49 4.57
N ALA A 651 11.00 23.33 3.95
CA ALA A 651 12.08 22.50 3.42
C ALA A 651 13.03 23.24 2.45
N PRO A 652 12.58 24.10 1.51
CA PRO A 652 13.50 24.86 0.65
C PRO A 652 14.42 25.77 1.44
N GLN A 653 13.87 26.51 2.41
CA GLN A 653 14.63 27.45 3.23
C GLN A 653 15.72 26.75 4.05
N LEU A 654 15.40 25.58 4.61
CA LEU A 654 16.37 24.78 5.34
C LEU A 654 17.49 24.24 4.43
N ILE A 655 17.17 23.81 3.22
CA ILE A 655 18.17 23.30 2.25
C ILE A 655 19.15 24.42 1.86
N GLU A 656 18.66 25.62 1.63
CA GLU A 656 19.48 26.76 1.19
C GLU A 656 20.28 27.39 2.34
N GLN A 657 19.68 27.53 3.53
CA GLN A 657 20.26 28.31 4.62
C GLN A 657 20.94 27.45 5.69
N HIS A 658 20.52 26.19 5.85
CA HIS A 658 20.92 25.34 6.97
C HIS A 658 21.19 23.87 6.54
N PRO A 659 22.14 23.62 5.62
CA PRO A 659 22.43 22.27 5.14
C PRO A 659 22.88 21.30 6.24
N GLU A 660 23.51 21.81 7.31
CA GLU A 660 23.91 21.01 8.48
C GLU A 660 22.69 20.47 9.25
N ILE A 661 21.63 21.28 9.39
CA ILE A 661 20.35 20.89 10.00
C ILE A 661 19.69 19.83 9.15
N VAL A 662 19.65 20.03 7.84
CA VAL A 662 19.07 19.06 6.90
C VAL A 662 19.73 17.71 7.02
N LYS A 663 21.07 17.66 7.04
CA LYS A 663 21.82 16.41 7.21
C LYS A 663 21.48 15.73 8.55
N ALA A 664 21.56 16.46 9.66
CA ALA A 664 21.27 15.93 10.98
C ALA A 664 19.83 15.39 11.10
N HIS A 665 18.87 16.10 10.49
CA HIS A 665 17.46 15.70 10.49
C HIS A 665 17.23 14.44 9.66
N LEU A 666 17.81 14.33 8.47
CA LEU A 666 17.74 13.16 7.62
C LEU A 666 18.42 11.94 8.24
N ASP A 667 19.61 12.12 8.80
CA ASP A 667 20.35 11.06 9.50
C ASP A 667 19.53 10.50 10.67
N ARG A 668 18.81 11.35 11.38
CA ARG A 668 17.94 10.91 12.49
C ARG A 668 16.71 10.14 12.04
N TRP A 669 15.99 10.66 11.06
CA TRP A 669 14.67 10.14 10.70
C TRP A 669 14.69 9.07 9.61
N LEU A 670 15.72 9.07 8.76
CA LEU A 670 15.81 8.21 7.58
C LEU A 670 17.04 7.30 7.52
N ALA A 671 17.99 7.37 8.48
CA ALA A 671 19.22 6.57 8.43
C ALA A 671 18.96 5.05 8.37
N SER A 672 17.98 4.54 9.10
CA SER A 672 17.58 3.13 9.06
C SER A 672 16.90 2.72 7.73
N ARG A 673 16.57 3.72 6.88
CA ARG A 673 15.84 3.56 5.61
C ARG A 673 16.66 4.01 4.39
N ALA A 674 17.90 4.48 4.59
CA ALA A 674 18.77 5.01 3.53
C ALA A 674 19.03 3.99 2.40
N ALA A 675 19.03 2.69 2.71
CA ALA A 675 19.13 1.62 1.69
C ALA A 675 17.95 1.60 0.70
N TYR A 676 16.79 2.13 1.10
CA TYR A 676 15.59 2.18 0.24
C TYR A 676 15.47 3.49 -0.56
N MET A 677 16.20 4.54 -0.19
CA MET A 677 16.16 5.83 -0.87
C MET A 677 17.17 5.94 -2.03
N GLY A 678 18.09 5.00 -2.13
CA GLY A 678 19.04 4.86 -3.24
C GLY A 678 18.52 4.00 -4.39
N ALA A 679 17.39 3.30 -4.22
CA ALA A 679 16.85 2.37 -5.23
C ALA A 679 15.79 3.01 -6.13
#